data_ad1c01e087b17389f392b877eb6d2786
#
_entry.id   ad1c01e087b17389f392b877eb6d2786
#
_cell.length_a   1.000
_cell.length_b   1.000
_cell.length_c   1.000
_cell.angle_alpha   90.00
_cell.angle_beta   90.00
_cell.angle_gamma   90.00
#
_symmetry.space_group_name_H-M   'P 1'
#
loop_
_entity.id
_entity.type
_entity.pdbx_description
1 polymer ?
#
loop_
_entity_poly.entity_id
_entity_poly.type
_entity_poly.pdbx_seq_one_letter_code
_entity_poly.pdbx_strand_id
1 'polypeptide(L)'
;MRTRNIHKAALTDAVTPLEEAGKEIAYQAAVEGIVLLENDGCLPLKPGKIALYGAGAKMTIKGGTGSGEVNERHAVSILEGMEDAGFKITTMNWIDDYDQSFQEGERAYAEEFRKKLSPKNLSDFMNLMSSPYRYPYGRAVLQEDVEKSETDTCIYVISRQAGEGADRKLSENEYGLAEIERVNLTFCAEQYEHMIVVINVGGQFDLNFLHEIPNINAVIFMGQLGTMGGQAVADIVCGKHTPSGKLTDTWAKHYRDYPASDDYSYLNGNLDEEYYREGIYVGYRYFDTFHVAPRYPFGYGLSYTEFEMHLAGMRLERTTVEISVDVKNKGEVYSGKEVVQIYVSCPDGELKKEAQRLTSFAKTKNLKPGEEERTVLQFDLRDLTSYREKDAATVLEPGEYVVRVGNSSRNTRVCGILKLETEIITEKHSHICKAPLRVTELEWQEEKELLHATGDCRQNWGRTCEIIIDDVEKIQSFQIEPGIIPEADHEYGPVEIYSSEETDRILESLTLRDMAELVVGGGMSGHRFFEAPGAAGVTTGNLTAKGIPNVVMADGPAGLRLHKISSVSITGKVKGVEPNISFMKYLPEPVKKVMLGNPDSKNLLYQFTTAFPVGISLASSWNLQLAEEVGNAVGKEMEAYGVTYWLAPGMNIHRNPLCGRNFEYFSEDPLLTGKFAAAITKGVQKNRGCYVTLKHYCCNNQEDNRNKTNANVNERALREIYLKGFEIAVKESHPGAVMSSYNKVNGKYVNNSYRLLTQVLRNEWGFDGFVMTDWFATGRKYGDPAHAIASGNDLIMPGSSGTVDDIVKAVSKGIILEEDVKRSAANVLKGIISSRIYQGYLRKQRESGV
;
A
#
# COMPACT_ATOMS: atom_id res chain seq x y z
N MET A 1 13.34 37.62 -16.13
CA MET A 1 14.48 37.02 -15.38
C MET A 1 14.36 35.50 -15.48
N ARG A 2 15.41 34.80 -15.96
CA ARG A 2 15.42 33.33 -15.90
C ARG A 2 15.67 32.94 -14.45
N THR A 3 14.63 32.50 -13.76
CA THR A 3 14.78 31.83 -12.46
C THR A 3 15.65 30.60 -12.70
N ARG A 4 16.89 30.61 -12.24
CA ARG A 4 17.69 29.39 -12.15
C ARG A 4 16.94 28.42 -11.25
N ASN A 5 16.52 27.29 -11.82
CA ASN A 5 15.99 26.19 -11.04
C ASN A 5 17.00 25.84 -9.97
N ILE A 6 16.57 25.90 -8.73
CA ILE A 6 17.39 25.49 -7.61
C ILE A 6 17.21 23.98 -7.50
N HIS A 7 17.94 23.24 -8.33
CA HIS A 7 18.06 21.79 -8.11
C HIS A 7 18.82 21.59 -6.80
N LYS A 8 18.19 20.88 -5.87
CA LYS A 8 18.80 20.49 -4.61
C LYS A 8 19.53 19.15 -4.70
N ALA A 9 19.56 18.55 -5.90
CA ALA A 9 20.30 17.34 -6.17
C ALA A 9 21.80 17.52 -5.87
N ALA A 10 22.45 16.46 -5.41
CA ALA A 10 23.89 16.45 -5.16
C ALA A 10 24.69 16.65 -6.46
N LEU A 11 25.85 17.30 -6.37
CA LEU A 11 26.75 17.51 -7.49
C LEU A 11 27.84 16.44 -7.59
N THR A 12 27.88 15.51 -6.65
CA THR A 12 28.83 14.40 -6.59
C THR A 12 28.11 13.09 -6.40
N ASP A 13 28.72 12.00 -6.80
CA ASP A 13 28.25 10.63 -6.62
C ASP A 13 28.57 10.06 -5.22
N ALA A 14 29.00 10.87 -4.29
CA ALA A 14 29.29 10.41 -2.94
C ALA A 14 28.00 10.05 -2.20
N VAL A 15 28.05 8.97 -1.42
CA VAL A 15 26.95 8.57 -0.52
C VAL A 15 26.71 9.71 0.49
N THR A 16 25.46 10.09 0.65
CA THR A 16 25.09 11.19 1.53
C THR A 16 24.61 10.67 2.90
N PRO A 17 24.71 11.49 3.97
CA PRO A 17 24.10 11.13 5.27
C PRO A 17 22.59 10.86 5.18
N LEU A 18 21.89 11.45 4.19
CA LEU A 18 20.47 11.19 3.94
C LEU A 18 20.25 9.77 3.44
N GLU A 19 21.07 9.31 2.49
CA GLU A 19 21.02 7.92 1.99
C GLU A 19 21.31 6.91 3.10
N GLU A 20 22.33 7.16 3.95
CA GLU A 20 22.65 6.26 5.08
C GLU A 20 21.51 6.18 6.10
N ALA A 21 20.91 7.32 6.46
CA ALA A 21 19.77 7.37 7.36
C ALA A 21 18.53 6.67 6.76
N GLY A 22 18.30 6.82 5.46
CA GLY A 22 17.22 6.12 4.75
C GLY A 22 17.42 4.61 4.75
N LYS A 23 18.63 4.14 4.47
CA LYS A 23 18.98 2.71 4.50
C LYS A 23 18.76 2.09 5.87
N GLU A 24 19.14 2.78 6.96
CA GLU A 24 18.95 2.27 8.32
C GLU A 24 17.46 2.05 8.64
N ILE A 25 16.60 3.04 8.31
CA ILE A 25 15.15 2.91 8.51
C ILE A 25 14.55 1.84 7.58
N ALA A 26 15.02 1.74 6.33
CA ALA A 26 14.59 0.70 5.39
C ALA A 26 14.97 -0.70 5.89
N TYR A 27 16.15 -0.84 6.49
CA TYR A 27 16.60 -2.09 7.09
C TYR A 27 15.73 -2.50 8.30
N GLN A 28 15.45 -1.58 9.21
CA GLN A 28 14.58 -1.86 10.36
C GLN A 28 13.17 -2.24 9.91
N ALA A 29 12.63 -1.53 8.92
CA ALA A 29 11.33 -1.84 8.34
C ALA A 29 11.32 -3.21 7.62
N ALA A 30 12.41 -3.57 6.95
CA ALA A 30 12.56 -4.86 6.31
C ALA A 30 12.61 -6.02 7.33
N VAL A 31 13.41 -5.89 8.38
CA VAL A 31 13.51 -6.89 9.45
C VAL A 31 12.16 -7.13 10.13
N GLU A 32 11.44 -6.05 10.49
CA GLU A 32 10.15 -6.17 11.16
C GLU A 32 8.98 -6.61 10.24
N GLY A 33 9.15 -6.46 8.93
CA GLY A 33 8.15 -6.87 7.93
C GLY A 33 8.24 -8.35 7.52
N ILE A 34 9.33 -9.06 7.87
CA ILE A 34 9.48 -10.49 7.56
C ILE A 34 8.58 -11.32 8.46
N VAL A 35 7.80 -12.23 7.84
CA VAL A 35 6.91 -13.15 8.54
C VAL A 35 7.46 -14.57 8.45
N LEU A 36 7.71 -15.19 9.59
CA LEU A 36 8.04 -16.61 9.67
C LEU A 36 6.73 -17.41 9.68
N LEU A 37 6.48 -18.19 8.62
CA LEU A 37 5.24 -18.95 8.45
C LEU A 37 5.35 -20.35 9.06
N GLU A 38 6.45 -21.04 8.82
CA GLU A 38 6.71 -22.36 9.35
C GLU A 38 8.17 -22.48 9.81
N ASN A 39 8.41 -23.22 10.90
CA ASN A 39 9.74 -23.55 11.40
C ASN A 39 9.62 -24.77 12.33
N ASP A 40 10.29 -25.85 12.00
CA ASP A 40 10.35 -27.07 12.83
C ASP A 40 11.49 -27.02 13.88
N GLY A 41 12.22 -25.90 13.91
CA GLY A 41 13.37 -25.67 14.77
C GLY A 41 14.71 -25.64 14.01
N CYS A 42 14.69 -25.75 12.67
CA CYS A 42 15.92 -25.63 11.88
C CYS A 42 16.46 -24.20 11.86
N LEU A 43 15.60 -23.19 11.93
CA LEU A 43 16.01 -21.79 12.07
C LEU A 43 16.05 -21.35 13.54
N PRO A 44 17.02 -20.50 13.91
CA PRO A 44 18.04 -19.88 13.07
C PRO A 44 19.27 -20.78 12.78
N LEU A 45 19.89 -20.55 11.62
CA LEU A 45 21.11 -21.25 11.20
C LEU A 45 22.37 -20.57 11.74
N LYS A 46 23.41 -21.35 11.99
CA LYS A 46 24.75 -20.78 12.19
C LYS A 46 25.40 -20.55 10.82
N PRO A 47 26.09 -19.40 10.58
CA PRO A 47 26.83 -19.17 9.36
C PRO A 47 27.78 -20.35 9.01
N GLY A 48 27.70 -20.81 7.77
CA GLY A 48 28.42 -21.95 7.27
C GLY A 48 28.22 -22.12 5.77
N LYS A 49 28.51 -23.31 5.22
CA LYS A 49 28.18 -23.63 3.82
C LYS A 49 26.67 -23.79 3.67
N ILE A 50 26.10 -23.19 2.61
CA ILE A 50 24.70 -23.40 2.24
C ILE A 50 24.57 -23.52 0.72
N ALA A 51 23.56 -24.28 0.27
CA ALA A 51 23.07 -24.29 -1.10
C ALA A 51 21.98 -23.23 -1.23
N LEU A 52 22.09 -22.34 -2.22
CA LEU A 52 21.13 -21.27 -2.48
C LEU A 52 20.64 -21.38 -3.91
N TYR A 53 19.32 -21.53 -4.10
CA TYR A 53 18.66 -21.68 -5.37
C TYR A 53 17.45 -20.76 -5.53
N GLY A 54 16.87 -20.76 -6.72
CA GLY A 54 15.65 -20.05 -7.04
C GLY A 54 15.87 -18.66 -7.62
N ALA A 55 14.89 -18.19 -8.36
CA ALA A 55 14.97 -16.95 -9.14
C ALA A 55 15.30 -15.71 -8.30
N GLY A 56 14.80 -15.65 -7.07
CA GLY A 56 15.00 -14.52 -6.16
C GLY A 56 16.35 -14.50 -5.43
N ALA A 57 17.19 -15.53 -5.57
CA ALA A 57 18.47 -15.60 -4.87
C ALA A 57 19.39 -14.41 -5.20
N LYS A 58 19.64 -14.18 -6.49
CA LYS A 58 20.44 -13.05 -7.02
C LYS A 58 19.56 -11.90 -7.52
N MET A 59 18.43 -12.23 -8.17
CA MET A 59 17.47 -11.25 -8.68
C MET A 59 16.33 -11.04 -7.67
N THR A 60 16.69 -10.68 -6.45
CA THR A 60 15.73 -10.40 -5.38
C THR A 60 14.81 -9.24 -5.77
N ILE A 61 13.49 -9.49 -5.77
CA ILE A 61 12.51 -8.47 -6.10
C ILE A 61 12.29 -7.56 -4.89
N LYS A 62 12.74 -6.32 -5.03
CA LYS A 62 12.69 -5.30 -3.99
C LYS A 62 11.34 -4.58 -3.88
N GLY A 63 10.57 -4.52 -4.98
CA GLY A 63 9.31 -3.79 -5.10
C GLY A 63 8.62 -4.04 -6.43
N GLY A 64 7.44 -3.43 -6.60
CA GLY A 64 6.64 -3.57 -7.82
C GLY A 64 7.20 -2.78 -9.01
N THR A 65 6.62 -3.04 -10.19
CA THR A 65 6.94 -2.37 -11.45
C THR A 65 5.98 -1.20 -11.74
N GLY A 66 6.31 -0.38 -12.73
CA GLY A 66 5.48 0.77 -13.14
C GLY A 66 5.59 1.96 -12.20
N SER A 67 4.46 2.47 -11.70
CA SER A 67 4.46 3.58 -10.73
C SER A 67 5.09 3.19 -9.39
N GLY A 68 5.10 1.88 -9.07
CA GLY A 68 5.70 1.33 -7.86
C GLY A 68 7.23 1.28 -7.82
N GLU A 69 7.90 1.59 -8.94
CA GLU A 69 9.37 1.58 -8.99
C GLU A 69 9.98 2.72 -8.15
N VAL A 70 11.11 2.42 -7.51
CA VAL A 70 11.96 3.39 -6.79
C VAL A 70 13.38 3.32 -7.34
N ASN A 71 14.08 4.43 -7.37
CA ASN A 71 15.39 4.57 -8.01
C ASN A 71 16.50 4.78 -6.96
N GLU A 72 16.70 3.78 -6.10
CA GLU A 72 17.80 3.70 -5.14
C GLU A 72 19.15 3.44 -5.84
N ARG A 73 20.24 3.70 -5.16
CA ARG A 73 21.60 3.46 -5.66
C ARG A 73 21.84 1.96 -5.90
N HIS A 74 21.54 1.14 -4.90
CA HIS A 74 21.71 -0.31 -4.89
C HIS A 74 20.69 -0.96 -3.96
N ALA A 75 20.17 -2.11 -4.32
CA ALA A 75 19.36 -2.95 -3.48
C ALA A 75 20.12 -4.27 -3.19
N VAL A 76 20.24 -4.61 -1.92
CA VAL A 76 20.95 -5.82 -1.47
C VAL A 76 20.13 -7.05 -1.81
N SER A 77 20.69 -7.96 -2.60
CA SER A 77 20.09 -9.24 -2.93
C SER A 77 20.21 -10.24 -1.76
N ILE A 78 19.41 -11.32 -1.79
CA ILE A 78 19.55 -12.38 -0.79
C ILE A 78 20.95 -13.00 -0.84
N LEU A 79 21.50 -13.20 -2.03
CA LEU A 79 22.86 -13.68 -2.22
C LEU A 79 23.87 -12.79 -1.45
N GLU A 80 23.88 -11.49 -1.74
CA GLU A 80 24.78 -10.53 -1.08
C GLU A 80 24.57 -10.51 0.44
N GLY A 81 23.31 -10.46 0.89
CA GLY A 81 23.01 -10.45 2.32
C GLY A 81 23.49 -11.71 3.06
N MET A 82 23.34 -12.89 2.43
CA MET A 82 23.82 -14.15 3.00
C MET A 82 25.35 -14.19 3.08
N GLU A 83 26.05 -13.72 2.04
CA GLU A 83 27.52 -13.61 2.07
C GLU A 83 27.99 -12.64 3.15
N ASP A 84 27.34 -11.47 3.27
CA ASP A 84 27.64 -10.46 4.31
C ASP A 84 27.35 -10.98 5.73
N ALA A 85 26.37 -11.87 5.90
CA ALA A 85 26.08 -12.55 7.17
C ALA A 85 27.04 -13.70 7.48
N GLY A 86 28.02 -13.96 6.61
CA GLY A 86 29.08 -14.95 6.79
C GLY A 86 28.77 -16.36 6.29
N PHE A 87 27.69 -16.54 5.51
CA PHE A 87 27.42 -17.81 4.84
C PHE A 87 28.29 -17.95 3.59
N LYS A 88 28.75 -19.19 3.34
CA LYS A 88 29.45 -19.55 2.11
C LYS A 88 28.48 -20.20 1.13
N ILE A 89 28.13 -19.50 0.06
CA ILE A 89 27.25 -20.01 -0.98
C ILE A 89 28.04 -21.01 -1.85
N THR A 90 27.54 -22.25 -1.94
CA THR A 90 28.25 -23.36 -2.60
C THR A 90 27.67 -23.71 -3.97
N THR A 91 26.59 -23.05 -4.38
CA THR A 91 25.85 -23.30 -5.62
C THR A 91 25.97 -22.15 -6.62
N MET A 92 27.10 -21.46 -6.65
CA MET A 92 27.32 -20.33 -7.56
C MET A 92 27.18 -20.71 -9.04
N ASN A 93 27.53 -21.94 -9.40
CA ASN A 93 27.33 -22.45 -10.76
C ASN A 93 25.85 -22.38 -11.21
N TRP A 94 24.92 -22.77 -10.34
CA TRP A 94 23.48 -22.67 -10.64
C TRP A 94 23.03 -21.20 -10.75
N ILE A 95 23.55 -20.34 -9.87
CA ILE A 95 23.25 -18.90 -9.87
C ILE A 95 23.79 -18.22 -11.13
N ASP A 96 24.98 -18.58 -11.60
CA ASP A 96 25.58 -18.04 -12.83
C ASP A 96 24.80 -18.50 -14.07
N ASP A 97 24.38 -19.78 -14.12
CA ASP A 97 23.51 -20.30 -15.18
C ASP A 97 22.15 -19.57 -15.21
N TYR A 98 21.60 -19.26 -14.02
CA TYR A 98 20.38 -18.46 -13.89
C TYR A 98 20.58 -17.04 -14.44
N ASP A 99 21.68 -16.37 -14.07
CA ASP A 99 22.01 -15.02 -14.54
C ASP A 99 22.16 -14.96 -16.06
N GLN A 100 22.82 -15.97 -16.65
CA GLN A 100 22.90 -16.10 -18.10
C GLN A 100 21.52 -16.24 -18.75
N SER A 101 20.67 -17.12 -18.22
CA SER A 101 19.30 -17.33 -18.71
C SER A 101 18.45 -16.07 -18.61
N PHE A 102 18.60 -15.32 -17.51
CA PHE A 102 17.94 -14.04 -17.30
C PHE A 102 18.36 -13.02 -18.37
N GLN A 103 19.66 -12.86 -18.63
CA GLN A 103 20.17 -11.90 -19.60
C GLN A 103 19.78 -12.26 -21.04
N GLU A 104 19.80 -13.55 -21.39
CA GLU A 104 19.36 -14.04 -22.70
C GLU A 104 17.87 -13.77 -22.93
N GLY A 105 17.04 -14.11 -21.93
CA GLY A 105 15.61 -13.85 -21.96
C GLY A 105 15.29 -12.36 -22.05
N GLU A 106 16.00 -11.52 -21.32
CA GLU A 106 15.82 -10.05 -21.35
C GLU A 106 16.19 -9.47 -22.73
N ARG A 107 17.24 -9.96 -23.37
CA ARG A 107 17.60 -9.57 -24.76
C ARG A 107 16.52 -9.97 -25.77
N ALA A 108 16.02 -11.20 -25.67
CA ALA A 108 14.95 -11.69 -26.53
C ALA A 108 13.67 -10.85 -26.35
N TYR A 109 13.29 -10.59 -25.10
CA TYR A 109 12.16 -9.69 -24.79
C TYR A 109 12.36 -8.28 -25.36
N ALA A 110 13.54 -7.71 -25.21
CA ALA A 110 13.85 -6.35 -25.72
C ALA A 110 13.72 -6.31 -27.26
N GLU A 111 14.10 -7.35 -27.97
CA GLU A 111 13.93 -7.44 -29.43
C GLU A 111 12.44 -7.54 -29.82
N GLU A 112 11.68 -8.38 -29.11
CA GLU A 112 10.25 -8.52 -29.35
C GLU A 112 9.51 -7.21 -29.04
N PHE A 113 9.84 -6.57 -27.93
CA PHE A 113 9.31 -5.26 -27.53
C PHE A 113 9.51 -4.21 -28.63
N ARG A 114 10.74 -4.12 -29.18
CA ARG A 114 11.05 -3.19 -30.29
C ARG A 114 10.30 -3.50 -31.57
N LYS A 115 10.05 -4.78 -31.88
CA LYS A 115 9.25 -5.20 -33.04
C LYS A 115 7.77 -4.82 -32.89
N LYS A 116 7.22 -4.93 -31.68
CA LYS A 116 5.83 -4.57 -31.35
C LYS A 116 5.62 -3.06 -31.22
N LEU A 117 6.67 -2.29 -31.00
CA LEU A 117 6.58 -0.85 -30.83
C LEU A 117 6.20 -0.17 -32.14
N SER A 118 4.95 0.31 -32.24
CA SER A 118 4.46 1.06 -33.39
C SER A 118 4.42 2.55 -33.07
N PRO A 119 5.08 3.43 -33.84
CA PRO A 119 5.02 4.88 -33.63
C PRO A 119 3.61 5.47 -33.86
N LYS A 120 2.70 4.69 -34.46
CA LYS A 120 1.37 5.17 -34.89
C LYS A 120 0.25 4.87 -33.87
N ASN A 121 0.52 4.06 -32.85
CA ASN A 121 -0.53 3.62 -31.94
C ASN A 121 -0.10 3.73 -30.47
N LEU A 122 -0.59 4.77 -29.79
CA LEU A 122 -0.30 5.02 -28.37
C LEU A 122 -0.86 3.89 -27.46
N SER A 123 -1.95 3.22 -27.87
CA SER A 123 -2.50 2.11 -27.07
C SER A 123 -1.56 0.90 -27.04
N ASP A 124 -0.84 0.63 -28.13
CA ASP A 124 0.14 -0.46 -28.17
C ASP A 124 1.33 -0.17 -27.24
N PHE A 125 1.72 1.10 -27.15
CA PHE A 125 2.73 1.53 -26.21
C PHE A 125 2.28 1.34 -24.74
N MET A 126 1.06 1.72 -24.41
CA MET A 126 0.50 1.52 -23.05
C MET A 126 0.37 0.03 -22.70
N ASN A 127 -0.06 -0.80 -23.64
CA ASN A 127 -0.15 -2.25 -23.45
C ASN A 127 1.23 -2.90 -23.23
N LEU A 128 2.25 -2.43 -23.94
CA LEU A 128 3.63 -2.88 -23.74
C LEU A 128 4.19 -2.49 -22.37
N MET A 129 3.80 -1.32 -21.86
CA MET A 129 4.16 -0.87 -20.50
C MET A 129 3.58 -1.80 -19.41
N SER A 130 2.38 -2.31 -19.62
CA SER A 130 1.69 -3.22 -18.70
C SER A 130 2.13 -4.69 -18.81
N SER A 131 3.12 -4.99 -19.66
CA SER A 131 3.64 -6.35 -19.88
C SER A 131 5.16 -6.36 -19.65
N PRO A 132 5.62 -6.25 -18.38
CA PRO A 132 7.06 -6.25 -18.09
C PRO A 132 7.72 -7.56 -18.45
N TYR A 133 9.06 -7.54 -18.59
CA TYR A 133 9.85 -8.75 -18.74
C TYR A 133 9.62 -9.68 -17.55
N ARG A 134 9.22 -10.94 -17.83
CA ARG A 134 9.02 -11.97 -16.81
C ARG A 134 10.31 -12.71 -16.56
N TYR A 135 10.71 -12.79 -15.30
CA TYR A 135 11.94 -13.47 -14.90
C TYR A 135 11.82 -14.98 -15.12
N PRO A 136 12.86 -15.65 -15.66
CA PRO A 136 12.87 -17.10 -15.76
C PRO A 136 12.84 -17.75 -14.37
N TYR A 137 12.37 -19.00 -14.29
CA TYR A 137 12.33 -19.75 -13.02
C TYR A 137 13.63 -20.51 -12.73
N GLY A 138 14.60 -20.49 -13.67
CA GLY A 138 15.85 -21.23 -13.59
C GLY A 138 15.78 -22.64 -14.19
N ARG A 139 16.92 -23.28 -14.27
CA ARG A 139 17.02 -24.67 -14.71
C ARG A 139 16.72 -25.66 -13.59
N ALA A 140 16.57 -26.92 -13.90
CA ALA A 140 16.54 -28.00 -12.93
C ALA A 140 17.80 -28.01 -12.05
N VAL A 141 17.62 -28.28 -10.76
CA VAL A 141 18.70 -28.61 -9.85
C VAL A 141 19.10 -30.06 -10.14
N LEU A 142 20.38 -30.29 -10.38
CA LEU A 142 20.93 -31.59 -10.74
C LEU A 142 21.62 -32.24 -9.56
N GLN A 143 21.79 -33.59 -9.63
CA GLN A 143 22.55 -34.33 -8.62
C GLN A 143 23.99 -33.82 -8.46
N GLU A 144 24.60 -33.36 -9.55
CA GLU A 144 25.93 -32.73 -9.51
C GLU A 144 25.96 -31.42 -8.73
N ASP A 145 24.88 -30.61 -8.77
CA ASP A 145 24.77 -29.36 -7.97
C ASP A 145 24.74 -29.69 -6.48
N VAL A 146 24.01 -30.74 -6.10
CA VAL A 146 23.91 -31.21 -4.71
C VAL A 146 25.25 -31.75 -4.23
N GLU A 147 25.91 -32.64 -5.02
CA GLU A 147 27.22 -33.19 -4.64
C GLU A 147 28.28 -32.09 -4.47
N LYS A 148 28.32 -31.12 -5.37
CA LYS A 148 29.24 -29.97 -5.27
C LYS A 148 28.93 -28.99 -4.16
N SER A 149 27.71 -29.00 -3.67
CA SER A 149 27.31 -28.07 -2.60
C SER A 149 27.99 -28.39 -1.27
N GLU A 150 28.34 -29.64 -1.02
CA GLU A 150 29.02 -30.10 0.20
C GLU A 150 28.37 -29.55 1.50
N THR A 151 27.03 -29.50 1.53
CA THR A 151 26.22 -29.03 2.67
C THR A 151 24.95 -29.85 2.79
N ASP A 152 24.37 -29.88 3.97
CA ASP A 152 23.07 -30.49 4.27
C ASP A 152 21.92 -29.48 4.25
N THR A 153 22.21 -28.19 4.03
CA THR A 153 21.27 -27.09 4.16
C THR A 153 21.04 -26.37 2.85
N CYS A 154 19.78 -26.22 2.47
CA CYS A 154 19.33 -25.58 1.24
C CYS A 154 18.35 -24.43 1.54
N ILE A 155 18.54 -23.30 0.85
CA ILE A 155 17.56 -22.22 0.79
C ILE A 155 17.07 -22.09 -0.66
N TYR A 156 15.77 -22.16 -0.88
CA TYR A 156 15.15 -21.95 -2.19
C TYR A 156 14.28 -20.69 -2.18
N VAL A 157 14.56 -19.75 -3.09
CA VAL A 157 13.88 -18.46 -3.17
C VAL A 157 12.88 -18.44 -4.31
N ILE A 158 11.58 -18.47 -3.98
CA ILE A 158 10.48 -18.28 -4.93
C ILE A 158 10.24 -16.78 -5.09
N SER A 159 10.26 -16.27 -6.32
CA SER A 159 10.01 -14.84 -6.55
C SER A 159 8.97 -14.59 -7.65
N ARG A 160 8.16 -13.55 -7.45
CA ARG A 160 7.18 -13.09 -8.44
C ARG A 160 7.17 -11.58 -8.50
N GLN A 161 7.25 -11.07 -9.72
CA GLN A 161 7.02 -9.64 -9.95
C GLN A 161 5.54 -9.32 -9.75
N ALA A 162 5.27 -8.16 -9.18
CA ALA A 162 3.96 -7.54 -9.11
C ALA A 162 4.06 -6.13 -9.70
N GLY A 163 2.96 -5.58 -10.19
CA GLY A 163 3.03 -4.27 -10.81
C GLY A 163 1.70 -3.73 -11.28
N GLU A 164 1.76 -2.50 -11.70
CA GLU A 164 0.64 -1.72 -12.20
C GLU A 164 0.24 -2.17 -13.61
N GLY A 165 -1.08 -2.21 -13.85
CA GLY A 165 -1.69 -2.34 -15.18
C GLY A 165 -2.11 -3.74 -15.58
N ALA A 166 -1.87 -4.78 -14.75
CA ALA A 166 -2.35 -6.12 -14.98
C ALA A 166 -2.58 -6.88 -13.68
N ASP A 167 -3.61 -7.72 -13.64
CA ASP A 167 -3.86 -8.67 -12.57
C ASP A 167 -3.04 -9.95 -12.77
N ARG A 168 -2.71 -10.61 -11.66
CA ARG A 168 -1.97 -11.88 -11.64
C ARG A 168 -2.82 -13.00 -12.26
N LYS A 169 -2.19 -13.85 -13.05
CA LYS A 169 -2.88 -14.95 -13.77
C LYS A 169 -2.68 -16.29 -13.08
N LEU A 170 -3.77 -16.98 -12.78
CA LEU A 170 -3.72 -18.34 -12.25
C LEU A 170 -3.07 -19.31 -13.24
N SER A 171 -3.42 -19.19 -14.53
CA SER A 171 -2.94 -20.07 -15.61
C SER A 171 -1.47 -19.89 -15.97
N GLU A 172 -0.82 -18.83 -15.48
CA GLU A 172 0.54 -18.46 -15.83
C GLU A 172 1.52 -18.62 -14.65
N ASN A 173 1.10 -19.34 -13.62
CA ASN A 173 1.89 -19.61 -12.41
C ASN A 173 2.33 -18.35 -11.64
N GLU A 174 1.60 -17.23 -11.79
CA GLU A 174 1.89 -15.99 -11.07
C GLU A 174 1.41 -16.05 -9.62
N TYR A 175 0.33 -16.81 -9.37
CA TYR A 175 -0.20 -17.07 -8.02
C TYR A 175 0.39 -18.33 -7.39
N GLY A 176 0.85 -19.30 -8.19
CA GLY A 176 1.38 -20.57 -7.73
C GLY A 176 2.77 -20.92 -8.29
N LEU A 177 3.20 -22.16 -8.04
CA LEU A 177 4.48 -22.67 -8.54
C LEU A 177 4.45 -22.96 -10.04
N ALA A 178 5.55 -22.62 -10.71
CA ALA A 178 5.86 -23.18 -12.01
C ALA A 178 6.29 -24.65 -11.89
N GLU A 179 6.11 -25.43 -12.94
CA GLU A 179 6.45 -26.86 -12.93
C GLU A 179 7.92 -27.10 -12.58
N ILE A 180 8.82 -26.31 -13.13
CA ILE A 180 10.25 -26.42 -12.84
C ILE A 180 10.58 -26.08 -11.37
N GLU A 181 9.88 -25.14 -10.76
CA GLU A 181 10.04 -24.84 -9.34
C GLU A 181 9.55 -26.00 -8.48
N ARG A 182 8.42 -26.63 -8.85
CA ARG A 182 7.90 -27.81 -8.16
C ARG A 182 8.91 -28.97 -8.22
N VAL A 183 9.47 -29.23 -9.39
CA VAL A 183 10.51 -30.25 -9.58
C VAL A 183 11.72 -29.94 -8.71
N ASN A 184 12.20 -28.71 -8.71
CA ASN A 184 13.36 -28.29 -7.93
C ASN A 184 13.11 -28.39 -6.42
N LEU A 185 11.96 -27.91 -5.95
CA LEU A 185 11.60 -27.98 -4.53
C LEU A 185 11.51 -29.42 -4.04
N THR A 186 10.85 -30.30 -4.82
CA THR A 186 10.74 -31.72 -4.48
C THR A 186 12.12 -32.36 -4.41
N PHE A 187 12.95 -32.14 -5.44
CA PHE A 187 14.28 -32.70 -5.49
C PHE A 187 15.16 -32.18 -4.33
N CYS A 188 15.17 -30.88 -4.07
CA CYS A 188 15.93 -30.31 -2.94
C CYS A 188 15.44 -30.87 -1.61
N ALA A 189 14.14 -31.01 -1.38
CA ALA A 189 13.59 -31.56 -0.15
C ALA A 189 13.94 -33.03 0.09
N GLU A 190 14.25 -33.78 -0.99
CA GLU A 190 14.73 -35.16 -0.92
C GLU A 190 16.24 -35.26 -0.67
N GLN A 191 17.01 -34.25 -1.09
CA GLN A 191 18.46 -34.30 -1.09
C GLN A 191 19.12 -33.59 0.11
N TYR A 192 18.46 -32.59 0.70
CA TYR A 192 18.98 -31.80 1.82
C TYR A 192 18.25 -32.16 3.11
N GLU A 193 18.96 -32.17 4.23
CA GLU A 193 18.38 -32.43 5.55
C GLU A 193 17.55 -31.22 6.04
N HIS A 194 18.03 -30.00 5.70
CA HIS A 194 17.38 -28.76 6.08
C HIS A 194 17.01 -27.96 4.83
N MET A 195 15.72 -27.85 4.58
CA MET A 195 15.16 -27.08 3.47
C MET A 195 14.36 -25.88 3.93
N ILE A 196 14.83 -24.70 3.59
CA ILE A 196 14.17 -23.42 3.89
C ILE A 196 13.61 -22.82 2.57
N VAL A 197 12.36 -22.40 2.58
CA VAL A 197 11.71 -21.72 1.44
C VAL A 197 11.51 -20.26 1.78
N VAL A 198 11.99 -19.36 0.92
CA VAL A 198 11.79 -17.92 1.04
C VAL A 198 10.83 -17.46 -0.06
N ILE A 199 9.73 -16.81 0.33
CA ILE A 199 8.68 -16.30 -0.57
C ILE A 199 8.90 -14.80 -0.80
N ASN A 200 9.47 -14.45 -1.95
CA ASN A 200 9.70 -13.08 -2.41
C ASN A 200 8.62 -12.66 -3.41
N VAL A 201 7.41 -12.45 -2.89
CA VAL A 201 6.20 -12.15 -3.68
C VAL A 201 5.44 -10.98 -3.04
N GLY A 202 4.91 -10.07 -3.83
CA GLY A 202 4.20 -8.88 -3.35
C GLY A 202 2.74 -9.12 -2.89
N GLY A 203 2.41 -10.29 -2.38
CA GLY A 203 1.06 -10.64 -1.90
C GLY A 203 0.92 -12.11 -1.63
N GLN A 204 -0.32 -12.57 -1.41
CA GLN A 204 -0.60 -14.00 -1.16
C GLN A 204 -0.09 -14.86 -2.31
N PHE A 205 0.31 -16.07 -1.98
CA PHE A 205 0.84 -17.07 -2.90
C PHE A 205 0.24 -18.45 -2.58
N ASP A 206 0.05 -19.31 -3.60
CA ASP A 206 -0.44 -20.66 -3.36
C ASP A 206 0.63 -21.53 -2.71
N LEU A 207 0.39 -21.87 -1.45
CA LEU A 207 1.30 -22.70 -0.64
C LEU A 207 0.84 -24.15 -0.50
N ASN A 208 -0.02 -24.65 -1.39
CA ASN A 208 -0.46 -26.05 -1.34
C ASN A 208 0.70 -27.05 -1.47
N PHE A 209 1.77 -26.66 -2.14
CA PHE A 209 2.96 -27.49 -2.28
C PHE A 209 3.59 -27.89 -0.94
N LEU A 210 3.38 -27.15 0.14
CA LEU A 210 3.86 -27.50 1.49
C LEU A 210 3.23 -28.78 2.05
N HIS A 211 2.08 -29.21 1.50
CA HIS A 211 1.50 -30.51 1.82
C HIS A 211 1.97 -31.64 0.92
N GLU A 212 2.32 -31.27 -0.30
CA GLU A 212 2.72 -32.22 -1.35
C GLU A 212 4.19 -32.59 -1.27
N ILE A 213 5.02 -31.65 -0.79
CA ILE A 213 6.48 -31.79 -0.68
C ILE A 213 6.85 -31.90 0.80
N PRO A 214 7.13 -33.12 1.31
CA PRO A 214 7.59 -33.28 2.69
C PRO A 214 9.02 -32.71 2.85
N ASN A 215 9.46 -32.55 4.10
CA ASN A 215 10.80 -32.10 4.48
C ASN A 215 11.13 -30.64 4.11
N ILE A 216 10.12 -29.77 3.96
CA ILE A 216 10.35 -28.32 4.03
C ILE A 216 10.31 -27.94 5.50
N ASN A 217 11.45 -27.53 6.06
CA ASN A 217 11.65 -27.31 7.50
C ASN A 217 11.26 -25.91 7.95
N ALA A 218 11.41 -24.90 7.08
CA ALA A 218 11.00 -23.53 7.39
C ALA A 218 10.48 -22.79 6.14
N VAL A 219 9.54 -21.88 6.37
CA VAL A 219 8.97 -21.01 5.33
C VAL A 219 8.96 -19.58 5.81
N ILE A 220 9.59 -18.69 5.03
CA ILE A 220 9.69 -17.26 5.32
C ILE A 220 8.94 -16.50 4.22
N PHE A 221 7.96 -15.69 4.58
CA PHE A 221 7.39 -14.68 3.70
C PHE A 221 8.14 -13.36 3.92
N MET A 222 8.92 -12.96 2.94
CA MET A 222 9.63 -11.70 2.96
C MET A 222 8.88 -10.57 2.24
N GLY A 223 7.92 -10.90 1.37
CA GLY A 223 7.31 -9.89 0.52
C GLY A 223 8.34 -9.23 -0.41
N GLN A 224 8.32 -7.90 -0.49
CA GLN A 224 9.25 -7.07 -1.26
C GLN A 224 9.79 -5.96 -0.34
N LEU A 225 11.02 -6.10 0.11
CA LEU A 225 11.58 -5.40 1.26
C LEU A 225 12.47 -4.18 0.92
N GLY A 226 12.41 -3.69 -0.32
CA GLY A 226 13.16 -2.50 -0.71
C GLY A 226 14.69 -2.69 -0.73
N THR A 227 15.41 -1.63 -0.41
CA THR A 227 16.86 -1.53 -0.54
C THR A 227 17.63 -2.59 0.28
N MET A 228 17.16 -2.94 1.48
CA MET A 228 17.88 -3.77 2.43
C MET A 228 17.30 -5.17 2.61
N GLY A 229 16.44 -5.61 1.67
CA GLY A 229 15.69 -6.85 1.81
C GLY A 229 16.55 -8.10 1.97
N GLY A 230 17.59 -8.24 1.16
CA GLY A 230 18.49 -9.40 1.26
C GLY A 230 19.25 -9.48 2.57
N GLN A 231 19.74 -8.33 3.08
CA GLN A 231 20.39 -8.27 4.39
C GLN A 231 19.43 -8.65 5.52
N ALA A 232 18.20 -8.13 5.48
CA ALA A 232 17.19 -8.43 6.49
C ALA A 232 16.84 -9.92 6.54
N VAL A 233 16.67 -10.57 5.38
CA VAL A 233 16.45 -12.03 5.31
C VAL A 233 17.62 -12.80 5.89
N ALA A 234 18.87 -12.44 5.53
CA ALA A 234 20.06 -13.10 6.03
C ALA A 234 20.20 -12.98 7.55
N ASP A 235 19.93 -11.79 8.10
CA ASP A 235 20.00 -11.52 9.52
C ASP A 235 18.89 -12.23 10.33
N ILE A 236 17.72 -12.46 9.72
CA ILE A 236 16.70 -13.35 10.29
C ILE A 236 17.18 -14.80 10.24
N VAL A 237 17.65 -15.28 9.09
CA VAL A 237 18.11 -16.68 8.92
C VAL A 237 19.22 -17.04 9.88
N CYS A 238 20.17 -16.13 10.15
CA CYS A 238 21.26 -16.38 11.10
C CYS A 238 20.92 -16.09 12.58
N GLY A 239 19.71 -15.62 12.87
CA GLY A 239 19.27 -15.33 14.25
C GLY A 239 19.83 -14.05 14.86
N LYS A 240 20.42 -13.16 14.06
CA LYS A 240 20.81 -11.82 14.52
C LYS A 240 19.58 -11.00 14.93
N HIS A 241 18.46 -11.24 14.25
CA HIS A 241 17.15 -10.71 14.61
C HIS A 241 16.11 -11.84 14.70
N THR A 242 15.16 -11.66 15.59
CA THR A 242 14.02 -12.56 15.77
C THR A 242 12.87 -12.11 14.88
N PRO A 243 12.26 -13.00 14.08
CA PRO A 243 11.07 -12.65 13.28
C PRO A 243 9.95 -12.12 14.18
N SER A 244 9.32 -11.04 13.76
CA SER A 244 8.21 -10.41 14.49
C SER A 244 7.12 -9.86 13.58
N GLY A 245 7.22 -10.11 12.27
CA GLY A 245 6.21 -9.75 11.30
C GLY A 245 4.98 -10.65 11.44
N LYS A 246 3.81 -10.09 11.10
CA LYS A 246 2.52 -10.78 11.10
C LYS A 246 1.83 -10.55 9.74
N LEU A 247 1.12 -11.56 9.25
CA LEU A 247 0.36 -11.44 8.00
C LEU A 247 -0.70 -10.34 8.10
N THR A 248 -0.85 -9.60 7.04
CA THR A 248 -1.87 -8.56 6.87
C THR A 248 -3.10 -9.05 6.13
N ASP A 249 -3.06 -10.32 5.71
CA ASP A 249 -4.08 -10.97 4.91
C ASP A 249 -4.26 -12.42 5.37
N THR A 250 -5.47 -12.93 5.18
CA THR A 250 -5.76 -14.35 5.34
C THR A 250 -5.28 -15.10 4.10
N TRP A 251 -4.48 -16.14 4.30
CA TRP A 251 -4.02 -17.00 3.21
C TRP A 251 -4.89 -18.24 3.14
N ALA A 252 -5.60 -18.39 2.04
CA ALA A 252 -6.43 -19.57 1.78
C ALA A 252 -5.60 -20.84 1.55
N LYS A 253 -6.20 -22.01 1.76
CA LYS A 253 -5.62 -23.29 1.34
C LYS A 253 -5.62 -23.42 -0.17
N HIS A 254 -6.75 -23.02 -0.80
CA HIS A 254 -6.90 -23.03 -2.25
C HIS A 254 -7.47 -21.69 -2.70
N TYR A 255 -7.15 -21.25 -3.91
CA TYR A 255 -7.69 -20.00 -4.46
C TYR A 255 -9.21 -19.95 -4.43
N ARG A 256 -9.89 -21.07 -4.71
CA ARG A 256 -11.36 -21.18 -4.67
C ARG A 256 -11.97 -20.94 -3.30
N ASP A 257 -11.18 -20.98 -2.23
CA ASP A 257 -11.66 -20.74 -0.87
C ASP A 257 -11.81 -19.24 -0.56
N TYR A 258 -11.29 -18.34 -1.42
CA TYR A 258 -11.56 -16.93 -1.29
C TYR A 258 -12.99 -16.58 -1.72
N PRO A 259 -13.64 -15.61 -1.03
CA PRO A 259 -14.95 -15.14 -1.46
C PRO A 259 -14.84 -14.55 -2.87
N ALA A 260 -15.87 -14.75 -3.69
CA ALA A 260 -15.93 -14.27 -5.07
C ALA A 260 -14.73 -14.70 -5.97
N SER A 261 -14.10 -15.84 -5.67
CA SER A 261 -12.96 -16.36 -6.44
C SER A 261 -13.27 -16.57 -7.93
N ASP A 262 -14.52 -16.98 -8.26
CA ASP A 262 -14.95 -17.23 -9.63
C ASP A 262 -15.43 -15.96 -10.36
N ASP A 263 -15.59 -14.84 -9.65
CA ASP A 263 -16.21 -13.62 -10.17
C ASP A 263 -15.19 -12.46 -10.31
N TYR A 264 -13.93 -12.69 -9.96
CA TYR A 264 -12.90 -11.66 -9.97
C TYR A 264 -12.27 -11.48 -11.37
N SER A 265 -12.23 -10.23 -11.87
CA SER A 265 -11.50 -9.83 -13.07
C SER A 265 -11.78 -10.75 -14.28
N TYR A 266 -10.74 -11.26 -14.95
CA TYR A 266 -10.87 -12.12 -16.13
C TYR A 266 -11.57 -13.47 -15.84
N LEU A 267 -11.70 -13.88 -14.60
CA LEU A 267 -12.34 -15.16 -14.22
C LEU A 267 -13.86 -15.12 -14.39
N ASN A 268 -14.48 -13.95 -14.27
CA ASN A 268 -15.91 -13.79 -14.56
C ASN A 268 -16.24 -13.67 -16.07
N GLY A 269 -15.23 -13.58 -16.92
CA GLY A 269 -15.37 -13.39 -18.37
C GLY A 269 -15.79 -11.99 -18.80
N ASN A 270 -15.86 -11.02 -17.89
CA ASN A 270 -16.28 -9.65 -18.16
C ASN A 270 -15.43 -8.63 -17.38
N LEU A 271 -14.41 -8.08 -18.02
CA LEU A 271 -13.53 -7.09 -17.40
C LEU A 271 -14.17 -5.69 -17.18
N ASP A 272 -15.36 -5.45 -17.75
CA ASP A 272 -16.04 -4.16 -17.62
C ASP A 272 -16.89 -4.06 -16.35
N GLU A 273 -17.30 -5.20 -15.77
CA GLU A 273 -18.19 -5.26 -14.60
C GLU A 273 -17.61 -6.17 -13.53
N GLU A 274 -17.45 -5.64 -12.36
CA GLU A 274 -16.98 -6.34 -11.15
C GLU A 274 -18.07 -6.26 -10.09
N TYR A 275 -18.46 -7.39 -9.50
CA TYR A 275 -19.52 -7.46 -8.49
C TYR A 275 -18.94 -7.82 -7.13
N TYR A 276 -19.13 -6.96 -6.14
CA TYR A 276 -18.60 -7.14 -4.79
C TYR A 276 -19.58 -7.98 -3.95
N ARG A 277 -19.75 -9.24 -4.36
CA ARG A 277 -20.74 -10.17 -3.75
C ARG A 277 -20.38 -10.61 -2.35
N GLU A 278 -19.13 -10.48 -1.97
CA GLU A 278 -18.68 -10.73 -0.60
C GLU A 278 -19.22 -9.72 0.41
N GLY A 279 -19.70 -8.56 -0.04
CA GLY A 279 -20.24 -7.53 0.84
C GLY A 279 -19.19 -7.08 1.87
N ILE A 280 -19.54 -7.19 3.16
CA ILE A 280 -18.60 -6.88 4.26
C ILE A 280 -17.64 -8.03 4.56
N TYR A 281 -17.83 -9.21 3.98
CA TYR A 281 -17.07 -10.40 4.28
C TYR A 281 -15.80 -10.51 3.44
N VAL A 282 -14.85 -9.60 3.66
CA VAL A 282 -13.53 -9.60 3.01
C VAL A 282 -12.51 -10.22 3.97
N GLY A 283 -11.61 -11.03 3.44
CA GLY A 283 -10.51 -11.63 4.20
C GLY A 283 -10.97 -12.42 5.43
N TYR A 284 -10.32 -12.22 6.58
CA TYR A 284 -10.66 -12.97 7.81
C TYR A 284 -12.13 -12.81 8.20
N ARG A 285 -12.81 -11.71 7.86
CA ARG A 285 -14.24 -11.53 8.11
C ARG A 285 -15.05 -12.62 7.42
N TYR A 286 -14.66 -13.01 6.21
CA TYR A 286 -15.25 -14.15 5.52
C TYR A 286 -14.84 -15.47 6.16
N PHE A 287 -13.54 -15.73 6.26
CA PHE A 287 -13.03 -17.03 6.73
C PHE A 287 -13.52 -17.38 8.13
N ASP A 288 -13.63 -16.39 9.02
CA ASP A 288 -14.08 -16.60 10.38
C ASP A 288 -15.62 -16.76 10.47
N THR A 289 -16.38 -16.00 9.69
CA THR A 289 -17.84 -16.04 9.70
C THR A 289 -18.39 -17.30 9.04
N PHE A 290 -17.80 -17.69 7.90
CA PHE A 290 -18.26 -18.87 7.14
C PHE A 290 -17.52 -20.16 7.52
N HIS A 291 -16.74 -20.12 8.60
CA HIS A 291 -15.97 -21.25 9.11
C HIS A 291 -15.06 -21.94 8.09
N VAL A 292 -14.54 -21.15 7.13
CA VAL A 292 -13.57 -21.64 6.16
C VAL A 292 -12.20 -21.69 6.84
N ALA A 293 -11.55 -22.85 6.82
CA ALA A 293 -10.24 -23.01 7.43
C ALA A 293 -9.15 -22.41 6.54
N PRO A 294 -8.45 -21.35 6.96
CA PRO A 294 -7.36 -20.78 6.17
C PRO A 294 -6.11 -21.67 6.20
N ARG A 295 -5.16 -21.39 5.31
CA ARG A 295 -3.79 -21.91 5.43
C ARG A 295 -3.07 -21.20 6.58
N TYR A 296 -3.11 -19.87 6.58
CA TYR A 296 -2.65 -19.02 7.67
C TYR A 296 -3.68 -17.92 7.94
N PRO A 297 -4.05 -17.69 9.20
CA PRO A 297 -5.02 -16.65 9.54
C PRO A 297 -4.41 -15.26 9.46
N PHE A 298 -5.26 -14.25 9.35
CA PHE A 298 -4.90 -12.85 9.52
C PHE A 298 -4.19 -12.61 10.86
N GLY A 299 -3.12 -11.84 10.84
CA GLY A 299 -2.31 -11.53 12.02
C GLY A 299 -1.32 -12.64 12.43
N TYR A 300 -1.22 -13.74 11.68
CA TYR A 300 -0.34 -14.86 11.98
C TYR A 300 1.12 -14.57 11.67
N GLY A 301 2.02 -15.11 12.49
CA GLY A 301 3.46 -15.13 12.27
C GLY A 301 4.17 -15.74 13.49
N LEU A 302 5.18 -16.57 13.23
CA LEU A 302 5.99 -17.23 14.26
C LEU A 302 7.16 -16.36 14.70
N SER A 303 7.80 -16.77 15.78
CA SER A 303 8.99 -16.13 16.36
C SER A 303 10.01 -17.21 16.76
N TYR A 304 11.26 -16.81 17.02
CA TYR A 304 12.29 -17.69 17.63
C TYR A 304 12.19 -17.75 19.15
N THR A 305 11.27 -16.97 19.72
CA THR A 305 10.98 -16.97 21.15
C THR A 305 9.50 -17.16 21.41
N GLU A 306 9.12 -17.39 22.65
CA GLU A 306 7.73 -17.60 23.08
C GLU A 306 7.27 -16.43 23.93
N PHE A 307 6.01 -16.07 23.82
CA PHE A 307 5.40 -15.01 24.58
C PHE A 307 4.19 -15.51 25.39
N GLU A 308 3.86 -14.75 26.39
CA GLU A 308 2.69 -14.91 27.22
C GLU A 308 1.99 -13.55 27.34
N MET A 309 0.68 -13.51 27.13
CA MET A 309 -0.14 -12.33 27.27
C MET A 309 -1.08 -12.50 28.45
N HIS A 310 -1.01 -11.62 29.44
CA HIS A 310 -1.91 -11.58 30.59
C HIS A 310 -2.82 -10.36 30.48
N LEU A 311 -4.13 -10.56 30.61
CA LEU A 311 -5.06 -9.44 30.72
C LEU A 311 -4.87 -8.74 32.06
N ALA A 312 -4.36 -7.52 32.03
CA ALA A 312 -4.19 -6.70 33.23
C ALA A 312 -5.47 -5.98 33.61
N GLY A 313 -6.33 -5.67 32.65
CA GLY A 313 -7.65 -5.07 32.90
C GLY A 313 -8.30 -4.51 31.63
N MET A 314 -9.60 -4.25 31.77
CA MET A 314 -10.39 -3.56 30.75
C MET A 314 -11.22 -2.48 31.46
N ARG A 315 -11.44 -1.34 30.80
CA ARG A 315 -12.31 -0.26 31.29
C ARG A 315 -13.04 0.40 30.13
N LEU A 316 -14.24 0.88 30.44
CA LEU A 316 -15.01 1.74 29.55
C LEU A 316 -15.08 3.14 30.19
N GLU A 317 -14.54 4.13 29.50
CA GLU A 317 -14.60 5.53 29.91
C GLU A 317 -15.26 6.36 28.82
N ARG A 318 -16.49 6.78 29.05
CA ARG A 318 -17.34 7.41 28.05
C ARG A 318 -17.49 6.48 26.84
N THR A 319 -16.96 6.86 25.67
CA THR A 319 -16.99 6.07 24.43
C THR A 319 -15.74 5.27 24.19
N THR A 320 -14.69 5.46 24.99
CA THR A 320 -13.39 4.79 24.81
C THR A 320 -13.31 3.52 25.64
N VAL A 321 -13.04 2.43 24.99
CA VAL A 321 -12.69 1.15 25.61
C VAL A 321 -11.18 1.05 25.67
N GLU A 322 -10.63 0.83 26.88
CA GLU A 322 -9.21 0.62 27.10
C GLU A 322 -8.95 -0.77 27.62
N ILE A 323 -7.99 -1.46 27.02
CA ILE A 323 -7.54 -2.80 27.39
C ILE A 323 -6.06 -2.74 27.70
N SER A 324 -5.66 -3.20 28.88
CA SER A 324 -4.28 -3.31 29.32
C SER A 324 -3.86 -4.77 29.29
N VAL A 325 -2.75 -5.07 28.61
CA VAL A 325 -2.22 -6.43 28.47
C VAL A 325 -0.73 -6.42 28.83
N ASP A 326 -0.35 -7.31 29.76
CA ASP A 326 1.05 -7.54 30.08
C ASP A 326 1.59 -8.63 29.16
N VAL A 327 2.60 -8.30 28.39
CA VAL A 327 3.25 -9.21 27.44
C VAL A 327 4.65 -9.54 27.94
N LYS A 328 4.92 -10.83 28.15
CA LYS A 328 6.19 -11.33 28.64
C LYS A 328 6.87 -12.25 27.63
N ASN A 329 8.15 -12.07 27.44
CA ASN A 329 8.97 -13.02 26.70
C ASN A 329 9.33 -14.21 27.62
N LYS A 330 8.80 -15.40 27.33
CA LYS A 330 9.03 -16.65 28.10
C LYS A 330 10.28 -17.40 27.65
N GLY A 331 10.82 -17.06 26.50
CA GLY A 331 12.00 -17.73 25.95
C GLY A 331 13.26 -17.50 26.82
N GLU A 332 14.26 -18.33 26.59
CA GLU A 332 15.49 -18.28 27.35
C GLU A 332 16.66 -17.67 26.57
N VAL A 333 16.55 -17.58 25.26
CA VAL A 333 17.68 -17.26 24.35
C VAL A 333 17.47 -15.96 23.58
N TYR A 334 16.32 -15.81 22.93
CA TYR A 334 16.11 -14.74 21.96
C TYR A 334 15.26 -13.61 22.53
N SER A 335 15.70 -12.38 22.30
CA SER A 335 14.83 -11.20 22.43
C SER A 335 13.86 -11.15 21.26
N GLY A 336 12.65 -10.62 21.48
CA GLY A 336 11.65 -10.54 20.40
C GLY A 336 10.58 -9.50 20.66
N LYS A 337 9.75 -9.25 19.65
CA LYS A 337 8.58 -8.39 19.70
C LYS A 337 7.33 -9.22 19.44
N GLU A 338 6.24 -8.89 20.11
CA GLU A 338 4.94 -9.49 19.83
C GLU A 338 3.89 -8.40 19.53
N VAL A 339 2.81 -8.78 18.82
CA VAL A 339 1.71 -7.89 18.45
C VAL A 339 0.47 -8.29 19.23
N VAL A 340 -0.02 -7.38 20.06
CA VAL A 340 -1.32 -7.51 20.72
C VAL A 340 -2.40 -7.00 19.77
N GLN A 341 -3.43 -7.80 19.55
CA GLN A 341 -4.54 -7.51 18.66
C GLN A 341 -5.85 -7.60 19.43
N ILE A 342 -6.71 -6.60 19.29
CA ILE A 342 -8.04 -6.56 19.89
C ILE A 342 -9.09 -6.74 18.80
N TYR A 343 -9.95 -7.73 19.01
CA TYR A 343 -11.08 -8.00 18.14
C TYR A 343 -12.39 -7.85 18.90
N VAL A 344 -13.44 -7.48 18.20
CA VAL A 344 -14.79 -7.42 18.77
C VAL A 344 -15.76 -8.18 17.88
N SER A 345 -16.48 -9.11 18.50
CA SER A 345 -17.64 -9.76 17.91
C SER A 345 -18.88 -8.94 18.22
N CYS A 346 -19.47 -8.30 17.20
CA CYS A 346 -20.66 -7.50 17.35
C CYS A 346 -21.93 -8.38 17.30
N PRO A 347 -22.99 -8.05 18.03
CA PRO A 347 -24.24 -8.83 18.01
C PRO A 347 -24.93 -8.74 16.65
N ASP A 348 -25.52 -9.84 16.20
CA ASP A 348 -26.48 -9.83 15.11
C ASP A 348 -27.80 -9.21 15.57
N GLY A 349 -28.29 -8.26 14.81
CA GLY A 349 -29.56 -7.60 14.99
C GLY A 349 -30.36 -7.64 13.69
N GLU A 350 -30.86 -6.49 13.26
CA GLU A 350 -31.42 -6.31 11.92
C GLU A 350 -30.33 -6.55 10.85
N LEU A 351 -29.10 -6.13 11.16
CA LEU A 351 -27.94 -6.31 10.31
C LEU A 351 -27.14 -7.55 10.72
N LYS A 352 -26.85 -8.43 9.77
CA LYS A 352 -25.87 -9.49 9.97
C LYS A 352 -24.47 -8.91 10.02
N LYS A 353 -23.64 -9.43 10.93
CA LYS A 353 -22.26 -8.96 11.15
C LYS A 353 -21.27 -10.09 10.84
N GLU A 354 -20.03 -9.70 10.63
CA GLU A 354 -18.90 -10.62 10.64
C GLU A 354 -18.68 -11.26 12.03
N ALA A 355 -18.01 -12.41 12.08
CA ALA A 355 -17.73 -13.11 13.34
C ALA A 355 -16.95 -12.23 14.33
N GLN A 356 -16.01 -11.46 13.83
CA GLN A 356 -15.24 -10.49 14.59
C GLN A 356 -14.59 -9.46 13.67
N ARG A 357 -14.26 -8.28 14.22
CA ARG A 357 -13.49 -7.24 13.54
C ARG A 357 -12.32 -6.77 14.40
N LEU A 358 -11.20 -6.47 13.76
CA LEU A 358 -10.06 -5.80 14.41
C LEU A 358 -10.47 -4.39 14.80
N THR A 359 -10.21 -4.01 16.07
CA THR A 359 -10.53 -2.67 16.59
C THR A 359 -9.30 -1.92 17.09
N SER A 360 -8.25 -2.64 17.50
CA SER A 360 -7.00 -2.03 17.95
C SER A 360 -5.86 -3.01 17.87
N PHE A 361 -4.64 -2.51 17.75
CA PHE A 361 -3.43 -3.31 17.81
C PHE A 361 -2.24 -2.47 18.30
N ALA A 362 -1.26 -3.14 18.88
CA ALA A 362 0.00 -2.53 19.26
C ALA A 362 1.13 -3.56 19.26
N LYS A 363 2.33 -3.15 18.89
CA LYS A 363 3.54 -3.97 18.93
C LYS A 363 4.39 -3.59 20.12
N THR A 364 4.92 -4.59 20.85
CA THR A 364 5.81 -4.37 21.98
C THR A 364 7.17 -3.82 21.53
N LYS A 365 7.91 -3.26 22.48
CA LYS A 365 9.36 -3.10 22.30
C LYS A 365 10.04 -4.48 22.15
N ASN A 366 11.33 -4.49 21.87
CA ASN A 366 12.11 -5.74 21.82
C ASN A 366 12.37 -6.27 23.25
N LEU A 367 11.60 -7.26 23.67
CA LEU A 367 11.65 -7.85 25.01
C LEU A 367 12.77 -8.88 25.11
N LYS A 368 13.65 -8.72 26.08
CA LYS A 368 14.67 -9.73 26.43
C LYS A 368 14.02 -10.96 27.07
N PRO A 369 14.71 -12.11 27.11
CA PRO A 369 14.26 -13.26 27.89
C PRO A 369 13.86 -12.87 29.31
N GLY A 370 12.63 -13.24 29.71
CA GLY A 370 12.02 -12.92 31.00
C GLY A 370 11.50 -11.47 31.14
N GLU A 371 11.77 -10.56 30.21
CA GLU A 371 11.28 -9.20 30.25
C GLU A 371 9.79 -9.11 29.92
N GLU A 372 9.11 -8.16 30.57
CA GLU A 372 7.68 -7.92 30.46
C GLU A 372 7.41 -6.45 30.10
N GLU A 373 6.34 -6.19 29.35
CA GLU A 373 5.85 -4.86 29.01
C GLU A 373 4.33 -4.80 29.12
N ARG A 374 3.82 -3.72 29.72
CA ARG A 374 2.41 -3.40 29.68
C ARG A 374 2.07 -2.63 28.45
N THR A 375 1.23 -3.20 27.60
CA THR A 375 0.68 -2.60 26.39
C THR A 375 -0.74 -2.14 26.66
N VAL A 376 -1.04 -0.87 26.35
CA VAL A 376 -2.37 -0.28 26.51
C VAL A 376 -2.95 -0.02 25.12
N LEU A 377 -4.10 -0.61 24.84
CA LEU A 377 -4.82 -0.48 23.57
C LEU A 377 -6.14 0.21 23.80
N GLN A 378 -6.57 0.99 22.82
CA GLN A 378 -7.84 1.73 22.90
C GLN A 378 -8.59 1.62 21.58
N PHE A 379 -9.92 1.61 21.67
CA PHE A 379 -10.82 1.84 20.55
C PHE A 379 -12.05 2.62 21.01
N ASP A 380 -12.73 3.29 20.08
CA ASP A 380 -13.97 4.01 20.38
C ASP A 380 -15.19 3.13 20.06
N LEU A 381 -16.28 3.27 20.77
CA LEU A 381 -17.53 2.55 20.48
C LEU A 381 -18.04 2.79 19.06
N ARG A 382 -17.68 3.94 18.43
CA ARG A 382 -18.01 4.23 17.04
C ARG A 382 -17.32 3.28 16.04
N ASP A 383 -16.23 2.64 16.44
CA ASP A 383 -15.54 1.63 15.61
C ASP A 383 -16.34 0.33 15.49
N LEU A 384 -17.35 0.13 16.35
CA LEU A 384 -18.23 -1.02 16.38
C LEU A 384 -19.52 -0.83 15.57
N THR A 385 -19.73 0.34 15.01
CA THR A 385 -20.95 0.67 14.27
C THR A 385 -21.06 -0.08 12.95
N SER A 386 -22.29 -0.20 12.44
CA SER A 386 -22.60 -0.72 11.12
C SER A 386 -23.52 0.24 10.36
N TYR A 387 -23.35 0.29 9.05
CA TYR A 387 -24.17 1.14 8.19
C TYR A 387 -25.47 0.43 7.78
N ARG A 388 -26.59 1.05 8.03
CA ARG A 388 -27.91 0.55 7.69
C ARG A 388 -28.47 1.28 6.46
N GLU A 389 -28.56 0.54 5.36
CA GLU A 389 -28.95 1.13 4.06
C GLU A 389 -30.37 1.66 4.00
N LYS A 390 -31.33 1.07 4.74
CA LYS A 390 -32.76 1.44 4.62
C LYS A 390 -33.04 2.90 4.96
N ASP A 391 -32.28 3.47 5.89
CA ASP A 391 -32.41 4.82 6.42
C ASP A 391 -31.10 5.63 6.40
N ALA A 392 -30.08 5.11 5.73
CA ALA A 392 -28.76 5.71 5.57
C ALA A 392 -28.17 6.14 6.93
N ALA A 393 -28.22 5.27 7.92
CA ALA A 393 -27.77 5.55 9.27
C ALA A 393 -26.64 4.62 9.70
N THR A 394 -25.71 5.16 10.46
CA THR A 394 -24.69 4.38 11.17
C THR A 394 -25.16 4.09 12.58
N VAL A 395 -25.20 2.81 12.96
CA VAL A 395 -25.90 2.35 14.17
C VAL A 395 -25.05 1.39 15.00
N LEU A 396 -25.25 1.44 16.34
CA LEU A 396 -24.95 0.34 17.26
C LEU A 396 -26.25 -0.36 17.60
N GLU A 397 -26.35 -1.66 17.31
CA GLU A 397 -27.54 -2.45 17.59
C GLU A 397 -27.51 -3.04 19.01
N PRO A 398 -28.66 -3.27 19.65
CA PRO A 398 -28.73 -3.88 20.98
C PRO A 398 -28.11 -5.28 21.01
N GLY A 399 -27.48 -5.61 22.15
CA GLY A 399 -26.90 -6.92 22.37
C GLY A 399 -25.57 -6.89 23.12
N GLU A 400 -24.86 -8.00 23.08
CA GLU A 400 -23.55 -8.17 23.71
C GLU A 400 -22.44 -8.08 22.66
N TYR A 401 -21.50 -7.17 22.89
CA TYR A 401 -20.29 -6.99 22.09
C TYR A 401 -19.16 -7.70 22.83
N VAL A 402 -18.65 -8.79 22.28
CA VAL A 402 -17.65 -9.62 22.92
C VAL A 402 -16.25 -9.17 22.52
N VAL A 403 -15.51 -8.60 23.48
CA VAL A 403 -14.14 -8.11 23.28
C VAL A 403 -13.16 -9.27 23.48
N ARG A 404 -12.21 -9.39 22.55
CA ARG A 404 -11.20 -10.45 22.51
C ARG A 404 -9.80 -9.86 22.41
N VAL A 405 -8.86 -10.47 23.10
CA VAL A 405 -7.43 -10.18 22.98
C VAL A 405 -6.71 -11.37 22.38
N GLY A 406 -5.75 -11.11 21.52
CA GLY A 406 -4.99 -12.15 20.85
C GLY A 406 -3.76 -11.65 20.12
N ASN A 407 -3.13 -12.53 19.32
CA ASN A 407 -2.03 -12.22 18.42
C ASN A 407 -2.28 -12.63 16.96
N SER A 408 -3.48 -13.13 16.68
CA SER A 408 -4.01 -13.36 15.33
C SER A 408 -5.52 -13.53 15.39
N SER A 409 -6.24 -13.49 14.26
CA SER A 409 -7.70 -13.69 14.24
C SER A 409 -8.17 -15.05 14.77
N ARG A 410 -7.28 -16.05 14.75
CA ARG A 410 -7.57 -17.41 15.22
C ARG A 410 -6.92 -17.78 16.56
N ASN A 411 -6.11 -16.92 17.15
CA ASN A 411 -5.58 -17.09 18.50
C ASN A 411 -6.01 -15.92 19.37
N THR A 412 -7.26 -15.97 19.82
CA THR A 412 -7.89 -14.96 20.68
C THR A 412 -8.56 -15.58 21.90
N ARG A 413 -8.72 -14.76 22.96
CA ARG A 413 -9.51 -15.10 24.15
C ARG A 413 -10.46 -13.95 24.48
N VAL A 414 -11.65 -14.28 24.98
CA VAL A 414 -12.60 -13.27 25.47
C VAL A 414 -12.03 -12.58 26.70
N CYS A 415 -11.94 -11.27 26.68
CA CYS A 415 -11.40 -10.44 27.77
C CYS A 415 -12.43 -9.49 28.40
N GLY A 416 -13.60 -9.28 27.75
CA GLY A 416 -14.66 -8.43 28.29
C GLY A 416 -15.91 -8.47 27.43
N ILE A 417 -17.01 -7.93 27.97
CA ILE A 417 -18.30 -7.82 27.29
C ILE A 417 -18.82 -6.40 27.46
N LEU A 418 -19.25 -5.77 26.34
CA LEU A 418 -19.99 -4.52 26.37
C LEU A 418 -21.45 -4.84 26.09
N LYS A 419 -22.38 -4.29 26.89
CA LYS A 419 -23.81 -4.55 26.78
C LYS A 419 -24.54 -3.27 26.37
N LEU A 420 -25.35 -3.38 25.34
CA LEU A 420 -26.21 -2.30 24.87
C LEU A 420 -27.66 -2.80 24.88
N GLU A 421 -28.54 -2.08 25.58
CA GLU A 421 -29.96 -2.46 25.68
C GLU A 421 -30.83 -1.88 24.59
N THR A 422 -30.49 -0.68 24.13
CA THR A 422 -31.25 0.04 23.11
C THR A 422 -30.35 0.56 22.01
N GLU A 423 -30.83 0.52 20.77
CA GLU A 423 -30.11 1.01 19.60
C GLU A 423 -29.61 2.45 19.80
N ILE A 424 -28.41 2.72 19.32
CA ILE A 424 -27.87 4.08 19.23
C ILE A 424 -27.61 4.37 17.74
N ILE A 425 -28.28 5.39 17.21
CA ILE A 425 -27.94 5.98 15.92
C ILE A 425 -26.80 6.96 16.17
N THR A 426 -25.64 6.70 15.58
CA THR A 426 -24.47 7.55 15.79
C THR A 426 -24.34 8.63 14.73
N GLU A 427 -24.72 8.32 13.49
CA GLU A 427 -24.65 9.28 12.37
C GLU A 427 -25.80 9.04 11.40
N LYS A 428 -26.36 10.12 10.85
CA LYS A 428 -27.28 10.09 9.71
C LYS A 428 -26.57 10.59 8.47
N HIS A 429 -26.73 9.82 7.40
CA HIS A 429 -26.10 10.09 6.12
C HIS A 429 -27.13 10.29 5.01
N SER A 430 -26.66 10.60 3.81
CA SER A 430 -27.42 10.43 2.57
C SER A 430 -26.93 9.23 1.79
N HIS A 431 -27.77 8.66 0.92
CA HIS A 431 -27.32 7.63 0.01
C HIS A 431 -26.29 8.17 -0.98
N ILE A 432 -25.06 7.74 -0.87
CA ILE A 432 -23.93 8.26 -1.67
C ILE A 432 -23.83 7.62 -3.04
N CYS A 433 -24.01 6.33 -3.13
CA CYS A 433 -23.76 5.59 -4.37
C CYS A 433 -24.67 4.38 -4.46
N LYS A 434 -25.98 4.63 -4.55
CA LYS A 434 -26.93 3.53 -4.71
C LYS A 434 -26.62 2.76 -5.99
N ALA A 435 -26.36 1.46 -5.85
CA ALA A 435 -26.16 0.59 -7.00
C ALA A 435 -27.40 0.64 -7.92
N PRO A 436 -27.26 0.74 -9.24
CA PRO A 436 -28.37 0.68 -10.18
C PRO A 436 -29.16 -0.62 -10.06
N LEU A 437 -28.46 -1.70 -9.78
CA LEU A 437 -29.02 -3.01 -9.40
C LEU A 437 -28.35 -3.42 -8.08
N ARG A 438 -29.17 -3.81 -7.11
CA ARG A 438 -28.63 -4.32 -5.86
C ARG A 438 -27.77 -5.56 -6.10
N VAL A 439 -26.54 -5.54 -5.63
CA VAL A 439 -25.66 -6.71 -5.66
C VAL A 439 -26.16 -7.72 -4.65
N THR A 440 -26.36 -8.98 -5.10
CA THR A 440 -26.67 -10.07 -4.19
C THR A 440 -25.39 -10.45 -3.45
N GLU A 441 -25.37 -10.20 -2.17
CA GLU A 441 -24.22 -10.48 -1.32
C GLU A 441 -24.32 -11.87 -0.67
N LEU A 442 -23.19 -12.37 -0.19
CA LEU A 442 -23.13 -13.57 0.65
C LEU A 442 -23.90 -13.32 1.95
N GLU A 443 -24.68 -14.29 2.36
CA GLU A 443 -25.44 -14.23 3.61
C GLU A 443 -25.09 -15.43 4.49
N TRP A 444 -24.69 -15.15 5.74
CA TRP A 444 -24.54 -16.17 6.77
C TRP A 444 -25.90 -16.46 7.41
N GLN A 445 -26.30 -17.74 7.46
CA GLN A 445 -27.66 -18.15 7.85
C GLN A 445 -27.78 -18.69 9.28
N GLU A 446 -26.65 -19.10 9.88
CA GLU A 446 -26.66 -19.67 11.23
C GLU A 446 -26.57 -18.59 12.30
N GLU A 447 -27.04 -18.89 13.53
CA GLU A 447 -26.84 -18.01 14.69
C GLU A 447 -25.36 -18.04 15.12
N LYS A 448 -24.79 -16.88 15.42
CA LYS A 448 -23.44 -16.82 15.94
C LYS A 448 -23.37 -17.24 17.38
N GLU A 449 -22.54 -18.23 17.69
CA GLU A 449 -22.14 -18.54 19.05
C GLU A 449 -21.04 -17.57 19.52
N LEU A 450 -21.44 -16.35 19.88
CA LEU A 450 -20.49 -15.26 20.23
C LEU A 450 -19.54 -15.64 21.37
N LEU A 451 -20.00 -16.39 22.35
CA LEU A 451 -19.21 -16.77 23.53
C LEU A 451 -18.29 -17.97 23.28
N HIS A 452 -18.67 -18.88 22.39
CA HIS A 452 -17.98 -20.15 22.15
C HIS A 452 -17.08 -20.14 20.91
N ALA A 453 -17.01 -19.03 20.16
CA ALA A 453 -16.02 -18.85 19.13
C ALA A 453 -14.60 -18.71 19.75
N THR A 454 -14.26 -19.64 20.63
CA THR A 454 -12.85 -19.95 20.92
C THR A 454 -12.30 -20.45 19.59
N GLY A 455 -11.36 -19.72 19.03
CA GLY A 455 -10.71 -20.12 17.79
C GLY A 455 -10.45 -21.62 17.82
N ASP A 456 -10.68 -22.30 16.69
CA ASP A 456 -10.51 -23.74 16.62
C ASP A 456 -9.05 -24.09 17.00
N CYS A 457 -8.87 -24.36 18.28
CA CYS A 457 -7.57 -24.72 18.88
C CYS A 457 -7.00 -26.05 18.33
N ARG A 458 -7.70 -26.70 17.39
CA ARG A 458 -7.26 -27.94 16.76
C ARG A 458 -6.10 -27.76 15.79
N GLN A 459 -5.87 -26.53 15.31
CA GLN A 459 -4.64 -26.18 14.59
C GLN A 459 -3.83 -25.28 15.52
N ASN A 460 -2.61 -25.63 15.77
CA ASN A 460 -1.71 -25.07 16.78
C ASN A 460 -1.23 -23.63 16.40
N TRP A 461 -2.18 -22.70 16.17
CA TRP A 461 -1.89 -21.31 15.80
C TRP A 461 -1.21 -20.50 16.92
N GLY A 462 -1.23 -21.01 18.16
CA GLY A 462 -0.70 -20.36 19.34
C GLY A 462 0.73 -20.78 19.73
N ARG A 463 1.50 -21.40 18.84
CA ARG A 463 2.83 -21.97 19.20
C ARG A 463 3.82 -20.98 19.81
N THR A 464 3.70 -19.69 19.52
CA THR A 464 4.63 -18.68 20.02
C THR A 464 4.02 -17.69 21.00
N CYS A 465 2.70 -17.77 21.26
CA CYS A 465 2.05 -16.89 22.22
C CYS A 465 0.89 -17.58 22.93
N GLU A 466 0.98 -17.68 24.22
CA GLU A 466 -0.09 -18.14 25.12
C GLU A 466 -0.87 -16.93 25.64
N ILE A 467 -2.21 -17.01 25.61
CA ILE A 467 -3.08 -15.95 26.09
C ILE A 467 -3.77 -16.43 27.36
N ILE A 468 -3.48 -15.77 28.46
CA ILE A 468 -3.94 -16.14 29.81
C ILE A 468 -4.95 -15.11 30.30
N ILE A 469 -6.13 -15.62 30.65
CA ILE A 469 -7.17 -14.88 31.35
C ILE A 469 -7.38 -15.60 32.70
N ASP A 470 -6.90 -15.02 33.77
CA ASP A 470 -6.75 -15.65 35.09
C ASP A 470 -8.07 -16.12 35.72
N ASP A 471 -9.19 -15.51 35.31
CA ASP A 471 -10.51 -15.87 35.90
C ASP A 471 -11.62 -15.70 34.85
N VAL A 472 -11.82 -16.74 34.05
CA VAL A 472 -12.85 -16.75 32.99
C VAL A 472 -14.28 -16.56 33.56
N GLU A 473 -14.53 -16.93 34.85
CA GLU A 473 -15.79 -16.72 35.51
C GLU A 473 -16.06 -15.26 35.91
N LYS A 474 -15.04 -14.40 35.85
CA LYS A 474 -15.07 -12.96 36.18
C LYS A 474 -14.85 -12.05 34.98
N ILE A 475 -15.15 -12.50 33.75
CA ILE A 475 -15.12 -11.61 32.59
C ILE A 475 -15.96 -10.36 32.88
N GLN A 476 -15.34 -9.21 32.87
CA GLN A 476 -16.01 -7.95 33.21
C GLN A 476 -17.03 -7.58 32.14
N SER A 477 -18.20 -7.18 32.58
CA SER A 477 -19.24 -6.64 31.71
C SER A 477 -19.44 -5.14 31.98
N PHE A 478 -19.52 -4.37 30.91
CA PHE A 478 -19.70 -2.93 30.95
C PHE A 478 -20.98 -2.55 30.23
N GLN A 479 -21.78 -1.69 30.85
CA GLN A 479 -23.01 -1.18 30.26
C GLN A 479 -22.69 0.03 29.37
N ILE A 480 -23.18 0.03 28.15
CA ILE A 480 -23.15 1.20 27.26
C ILE A 480 -24.42 2.01 27.56
N GLU A 481 -24.25 3.23 28.07
CA GLU A 481 -25.35 4.10 28.43
C GLU A 481 -26.04 4.68 27.18
N PRO A 482 -27.39 4.71 27.14
CA PRO A 482 -28.12 5.38 26.08
C PRO A 482 -27.71 6.86 25.94
N GLY A 483 -27.48 7.33 24.75
CA GLY A 483 -27.09 8.73 24.47
C GLY A 483 -25.63 9.08 24.80
N ILE A 484 -24.78 8.11 25.14
CA ILE A 484 -23.33 8.34 25.36
C ILE A 484 -22.64 8.85 24.10
N ILE A 485 -23.14 8.43 22.93
CA ILE A 485 -22.73 8.93 21.62
C ILE A 485 -23.85 9.82 21.10
N PRO A 486 -23.64 11.13 20.98
CA PRO A 486 -24.63 12.00 20.36
C PRO A 486 -24.78 11.67 18.87
N GLU A 487 -26.01 11.70 18.40
CA GLU A 487 -26.31 11.54 16.98
C GLU A 487 -25.71 12.74 16.21
N ALA A 488 -24.99 12.47 15.13
CA ALA A 488 -24.46 13.46 14.22
C ALA A 488 -25.25 13.44 12.90
N ASP A 489 -25.71 14.62 12.48
CA ASP A 489 -26.29 14.83 11.16
C ASP A 489 -25.25 15.50 10.26
N HIS A 490 -25.13 15.03 9.02
CA HIS A 490 -24.25 15.63 8.04
C HIS A 490 -25.01 16.62 7.15
N GLU A 491 -24.52 17.84 7.07
CA GLU A 491 -25.03 18.83 6.12
C GLU A 491 -24.38 18.66 4.76
N TYR A 492 -25.21 18.37 3.76
CA TYR A 492 -24.78 18.18 2.37
C TYR A 492 -25.08 19.45 1.56
N GLY A 493 -24.13 20.35 1.57
CA GLY A 493 -24.18 21.59 0.82
C GLY A 493 -23.03 21.77 -0.15
N PRO A 494 -23.05 22.85 -0.96
CA PRO A 494 -21.85 23.23 -1.70
C PRO A 494 -20.72 23.51 -0.71
N VAL A 495 -19.54 22.98 -1.00
CA VAL A 495 -18.35 23.26 -0.18
C VAL A 495 -17.97 24.72 -0.37
N GLU A 496 -17.74 25.41 0.73
CA GLU A 496 -17.24 26.78 0.71
C GLU A 496 -15.91 26.89 -0.04
N ILE A 497 -15.75 27.98 -0.79
CA ILE A 497 -14.48 28.27 -1.47
C ILE A 497 -13.46 28.60 -0.39
N TYR A 498 -12.33 27.89 -0.38
CA TYR A 498 -11.25 28.19 0.55
C TYR A 498 -10.82 29.66 0.40
N SER A 499 -10.77 30.37 1.50
CA SER A 499 -10.43 31.79 1.59
C SER A 499 -9.26 31.99 2.54
N SER A 500 -8.34 32.81 2.10
CA SER A 500 -7.29 33.42 2.91
C SER A 500 -6.87 34.72 2.21
N GLU A 501 -6.32 35.69 2.94
CA GLU A 501 -5.87 36.96 2.36
C GLU A 501 -5.02 36.77 1.09
N GLU A 502 -4.10 35.82 1.11
CA GLU A 502 -3.22 35.55 -0.03
C GLU A 502 -3.95 34.82 -1.18
N THR A 503 -4.81 33.86 -0.88
CA THR A 503 -5.61 33.13 -1.88
C THR A 503 -6.55 34.09 -2.58
N ASP A 504 -7.28 34.91 -1.83
CA ASP A 504 -8.27 35.83 -2.37
C ASP A 504 -7.61 36.90 -3.26
N ARG A 505 -6.50 37.48 -2.78
CA ARG A 505 -5.69 38.43 -3.56
C ARG A 505 -5.25 37.85 -4.90
N ILE A 506 -4.81 36.59 -4.91
CA ILE A 506 -4.38 35.90 -6.14
C ILE A 506 -5.60 35.65 -7.03
N LEU A 507 -6.68 35.06 -6.52
CA LEU A 507 -7.87 34.71 -7.29
C LEU A 507 -8.50 35.94 -7.97
N GLU A 508 -8.57 37.09 -7.28
CA GLU A 508 -9.10 38.34 -7.82
C GLU A 508 -8.30 38.83 -9.04
N SER A 509 -7.01 38.46 -9.15
CA SER A 509 -6.16 38.81 -10.29
C SER A 509 -6.29 37.86 -11.49
N LEU A 510 -6.97 36.71 -11.32
CA LEU A 510 -7.07 35.67 -12.32
C LEU A 510 -8.34 35.80 -13.17
N THR A 511 -8.21 35.58 -14.46
CA THR A 511 -9.36 35.36 -15.36
C THR A 511 -9.87 33.91 -15.24
N LEU A 512 -11.07 33.64 -15.76
CA LEU A 512 -11.59 32.27 -15.86
C LEU A 512 -10.58 31.32 -16.54
N ARG A 513 -9.91 31.82 -17.62
CA ARG A 513 -8.89 31.01 -18.29
C ARG A 513 -7.68 30.72 -17.39
N ASP A 514 -7.22 31.69 -16.62
CA ASP A 514 -6.11 31.49 -15.68
C ASP A 514 -6.48 30.47 -14.57
N MET A 515 -7.72 30.55 -14.06
CA MET A 515 -8.24 29.56 -13.10
C MET A 515 -8.35 28.17 -13.74
N ALA A 516 -8.79 28.08 -15.00
CA ALA A 516 -8.81 26.83 -15.75
C ALA A 516 -7.38 26.26 -16.01
N GLU A 517 -6.38 27.14 -16.26
CA GLU A 517 -4.97 26.72 -16.32
C GLU A 517 -4.48 26.18 -14.98
N LEU A 518 -4.90 26.76 -13.85
CA LEU A 518 -4.46 26.37 -12.52
C LEU A 518 -4.96 24.97 -12.12
N VAL A 519 -6.16 24.59 -12.54
CA VAL A 519 -6.77 23.28 -12.28
C VAL A 519 -6.36 22.18 -13.27
N VAL A 520 -5.38 22.47 -14.13
CA VAL A 520 -4.84 21.53 -15.13
C VAL A 520 -3.33 21.40 -14.93
N GLY A 521 -2.88 20.23 -14.51
CA GLY A 521 -1.47 19.96 -14.26
C GLY A 521 -0.72 19.45 -15.48
N GLY A 522 0.61 19.46 -15.38
CA GLY A 522 1.54 18.95 -16.38
C GLY A 522 2.08 17.58 -16.03
N GLY A 523 2.35 16.76 -17.05
CA GLY A 523 2.96 15.44 -16.90
C GLY A 523 4.49 15.45 -16.99
N MET A 524 5.09 14.25 -17.07
CA MET A 524 6.55 14.01 -17.09
C MET A 524 7.32 14.65 -18.24
N SER A 525 6.67 15.01 -19.33
CA SER A 525 7.37 15.48 -20.53
C SER A 525 7.12 16.95 -20.82
N GLY A 526 8.20 17.73 -20.89
CA GLY A 526 8.25 18.96 -21.66
C GLY A 526 8.10 20.28 -20.93
N HIS A 527 7.95 20.33 -19.62
CA HIS A 527 7.93 21.58 -18.89
C HIS A 527 9.35 22.07 -18.55
N ARG A 528 9.63 23.32 -18.84
CA ARG A 528 10.95 23.94 -18.66
C ARG A 528 11.36 24.16 -17.20
N PHE A 529 10.55 23.68 -16.22
CA PHE A 529 10.65 24.07 -14.82
C PHE A 529 10.53 22.90 -13.84
N PHE A 530 10.90 21.65 -14.23
CA PHE A 530 11.02 20.58 -13.27
C PHE A 530 12.12 20.91 -12.26
N GLU A 531 11.75 21.12 -11.01
CA GLU A 531 12.71 21.29 -9.91
C GLU A 531 13.27 19.96 -9.42
N ALA A 532 12.56 18.84 -9.68
CA ALA A 532 13.00 17.47 -9.39
C ALA A 532 12.99 16.61 -10.66
N PRO A 533 14.16 16.35 -11.27
CA PRO A 533 14.26 15.52 -12.46
C PRO A 533 13.70 14.12 -12.24
N GLY A 534 12.82 13.67 -13.13
CA GLY A 534 12.16 12.35 -13.03
C GLY A 534 10.84 12.35 -12.24
N ALA A 535 10.42 13.48 -11.71
CA ALA A 535 9.11 13.62 -11.05
C ALA A 535 7.93 13.27 -11.99
N ALA A 536 6.86 12.75 -11.45
CA ALA A 536 5.69 12.26 -12.19
C ALA A 536 4.85 13.39 -12.79
N GLY A 537 4.80 14.55 -12.14
CA GLY A 537 4.02 15.68 -12.58
C GLY A 537 4.27 16.95 -11.80
N VAL A 538 3.60 18.01 -12.27
CA VAL A 538 3.65 19.36 -11.67
C VAL A 538 2.27 20.00 -11.75
N THR A 539 1.96 20.96 -10.89
CA THR A 539 0.90 21.95 -11.18
C THR A 539 1.35 22.84 -12.35
N THR A 540 0.43 23.61 -12.92
CA THR A 540 0.78 24.44 -14.08
C THR A 540 1.98 25.35 -13.85
N GLY A 541 2.89 25.42 -14.81
CA GLY A 541 3.97 26.41 -14.85
C GLY A 541 3.60 27.69 -15.63
N ASN A 542 2.42 27.74 -16.25
CA ASN A 542 2.03 28.85 -17.14
C ASN A 542 1.73 30.15 -16.38
N LEU A 543 1.43 30.06 -15.09
CA LEU A 543 1.08 31.21 -14.23
C LEU A 543 2.24 31.77 -13.40
N THR A 544 3.47 31.30 -13.64
CA THR A 544 4.66 31.77 -12.92
C THR A 544 4.89 33.30 -13.08
N ALA A 545 4.54 33.86 -14.25
CA ALA A 545 4.60 35.30 -14.51
C ALA A 545 3.59 36.10 -13.66
N LYS A 546 2.53 35.44 -13.16
CA LYS A 546 1.51 36.00 -12.25
C LYS A 546 1.81 35.72 -10.78
N GLY A 547 3.01 35.24 -10.48
CA GLY A 547 3.42 34.99 -9.10
C GLY A 547 3.03 33.63 -8.54
N ILE A 548 2.54 32.71 -9.37
CA ILE A 548 2.12 31.36 -8.97
C ILE A 548 3.16 30.35 -9.50
N PRO A 549 4.11 29.91 -8.66
CA PRO A 549 5.06 28.86 -9.04
C PRO A 549 4.37 27.49 -9.12
N ASN A 550 4.90 26.60 -9.96
CA ASN A 550 4.47 25.23 -9.96
C ASN A 550 5.03 24.45 -8.74
N VAL A 551 4.32 23.44 -8.29
CA VAL A 551 4.79 22.47 -7.28
C VAL A 551 4.99 21.09 -7.91
N VAL A 552 5.89 20.30 -7.34
CA VAL A 552 6.38 19.03 -7.90
C VAL A 552 5.71 17.85 -7.22
N MET A 553 5.32 16.85 -8.01
CA MET A 553 4.70 15.60 -7.60
C MET A 553 5.59 14.43 -7.98
N ALA A 554 6.03 13.63 -7.02
CA ALA A 554 6.83 12.43 -7.26
C ALA A 554 6.02 11.17 -6.96
N ASP A 555 6.18 10.18 -7.81
CA ASP A 555 5.58 8.85 -7.65
C ASP A 555 6.51 7.90 -6.87
N GLY A 556 6.10 6.66 -6.70
CA GLY A 556 6.83 5.61 -6.00
C GLY A 556 6.25 5.33 -4.61
N PRO A 557 5.24 4.44 -4.45
CA PRO A 557 4.58 4.20 -3.16
C PRO A 557 5.48 3.58 -2.09
N ALA A 558 6.64 3.04 -2.47
CA ALA A 558 7.64 2.53 -1.52
C ALA A 558 8.89 3.42 -1.41
N GLY A 559 8.82 4.70 -1.83
CA GLY A 559 9.92 5.67 -1.85
C GLY A 559 9.84 6.54 -3.11
N LEU A 560 10.60 7.63 -3.16
CA LEU A 560 10.49 8.57 -4.28
C LEU A 560 11.07 8.00 -5.58
N ARG A 561 10.29 8.03 -6.66
CA ARG A 561 10.76 7.72 -8.01
C ARG A 561 11.23 9.00 -8.72
N LEU A 562 12.52 9.20 -8.73
CA LEU A 562 13.20 10.30 -9.43
C LEU A 562 14.27 9.73 -10.37
N HIS A 563 14.85 10.55 -11.26
CA HIS A 563 16.05 10.11 -11.97
C HIS A 563 17.24 10.02 -11.01
N LYS A 564 17.91 8.86 -10.96
CA LYS A 564 19.15 8.68 -10.16
C LYS A 564 20.19 9.72 -10.54
N ILE A 565 20.42 9.87 -11.84
CA ILE A 565 21.42 10.76 -12.41
C ILE A 565 20.78 11.55 -13.55
N SER A 566 21.06 12.85 -13.59
CA SER A 566 20.58 13.75 -14.65
C SER A 566 21.70 14.62 -15.15
N SER A 567 21.71 14.92 -16.45
CA SER A 567 22.62 15.87 -17.07
C SER A 567 21.96 17.24 -17.27
N VAL A 568 22.73 18.30 -17.04
CA VAL A 568 22.27 19.69 -17.27
C VAL A 568 22.94 20.22 -18.52
N SER A 569 22.13 20.60 -19.52
CA SER A 569 22.64 21.22 -20.74
C SER A 569 23.11 22.68 -20.51
N ILE A 570 23.86 23.22 -21.45
CA ILE A 570 24.31 24.64 -21.44
C ILE A 570 23.10 25.59 -21.36
N THR A 571 21.96 25.20 -21.90
CA THR A 571 20.72 25.99 -21.83
C THR A 571 19.95 25.82 -20.50
N GLY A 572 20.47 25.03 -19.56
CA GLY A 572 19.81 24.70 -18.28
C GLY A 572 18.71 23.63 -18.37
N LYS A 573 18.59 22.95 -19.53
CA LYS A 573 17.65 21.83 -19.67
C LYS A 573 18.21 20.61 -18.96
N VAL A 574 17.39 19.99 -18.09
CA VAL A 574 17.75 18.79 -17.33
C VAL A 574 17.11 17.56 -17.99
N LYS A 575 17.89 16.48 -18.13
CA LYS A 575 17.43 15.19 -18.63
C LYS A 575 18.08 14.09 -17.81
N GLY A 576 17.30 13.06 -17.44
CA GLY A 576 17.86 11.84 -16.87
C GLY A 576 18.82 11.17 -17.84
N VAL A 577 19.93 10.67 -17.34
CA VAL A 577 20.92 9.92 -18.17
C VAL A 577 20.51 8.46 -18.31
N GLU A 578 19.65 7.99 -17.42
CA GLU A 578 19.06 6.66 -17.41
C GLU A 578 17.53 6.73 -17.39
N PRO A 579 16.83 5.71 -17.90
CA PRO A 579 15.39 5.59 -17.70
C PRO A 579 15.03 5.53 -16.22
N ASN A 580 13.97 6.21 -15.82
CA ASN A 580 13.43 6.15 -14.46
C ASN A 580 12.27 5.15 -14.30
N ILE A 581 11.92 4.46 -15.36
CA ILE A 581 10.95 3.36 -15.40
C ILE A 581 11.57 2.24 -16.23
N SER A 582 11.56 1.03 -15.71
CA SER A 582 12.32 -0.12 -16.25
C SER A 582 12.03 -0.44 -17.71
N PHE A 583 10.76 -0.36 -18.16
CA PHE A 583 10.45 -0.68 -19.56
C PHE A 583 11.10 0.27 -20.58
N MET A 584 11.42 1.50 -20.18
CA MET A 584 12.04 2.48 -21.08
C MET A 584 13.44 2.07 -21.53
N LYS A 585 14.11 1.15 -20.82
CA LYS A 585 15.42 0.61 -21.21
C LYS A 585 15.37 -0.17 -22.54
N TYR A 586 14.18 -0.69 -22.89
CA TYR A 586 13.97 -1.47 -24.11
C TYR A 586 13.66 -0.62 -25.34
N LEU A 587 13.44 0.69 -25.19
CA LEU A 587 13.19 1.60 -26.31
C LEU A 587 14.35 1.60 -27.33
N PRO A 588 14.06 1.85 -28.63
CA PRO A 588 15.10 1.97 -29.64
C PRO A 588 16.12 3.07 -29.31
N GLU A 589 17.39 2.85 -29.61
CA GLU A 589 18.48 3.80 -29.32
C GLU A 589 18.24 5.23 -29.86
N PRO A 590 17.68 5.44 -31.10
CA PRO A 590 17.35 6.80 -31.53
C PRO A 590 16.34 7.51 -30.62
N VAL A 591 15.37 6.76 -30.07
CA VAL A 591 14.37 7.31 -29.13
C VAL A 591 15.03 7.63 -27.80
N LYS A 592 15.84 6.73 -27.27
CA LYS A 592 16.59 6.96 -26.03
C LYS A 592 17.50 8.17 -26.14
N LYS A 593 18.23 8.35 -27.24
CA LYS A 593 19.10 9.52 -27.49
C LYS A 593 18.34 10.86 -27.48
N VAL A 594 17.08 10.85 -27.90
CA VAL A 594 16.23 12.05 -27.86
C VAL A 594 15.71 12.31 -26.43
N MET A 595 15.33 11.24 -25.73
CA MET A 595 14.71 11.32 -24.40
C MET A 595 15.73 11.54 -23.29
N LEU A 596 16.85 10.82 -23.33
CA LEU A 596 17.85 10.82 -22.28
C LEU A 596 18.90 11.94 -22.49
N GLY A 597 19.58 12.26 -21.42
CA GLY A 597 20.70 13.18 -21.37
C GLY A 597 22.03 12.51 -21.68
N ASN A 598 23.08 13.29 -21.70
CA ASN A 598 24.45 12.80 -21.95
C ASN A 598 25.06 12.31 -20.60
N PRO A 599 25.40 11.02 -20.44
CA PRO A 599 26.05 10.52 -19.24
C PRO A 599 27.47 11.05 -19.04
N ASP A 600 28.16 11.45 -20.14
CA ASP A 600 29.52 12.02 -20.11
C ASP A 600 29.51 13.53 -19.85
N SER A 601 28.38 14.12 -19.49
CA SER A 601 28.28 15.56 -19.19
C SER A 601 29.13 15.90 -17.95
N LYS A 602 29.81 17.04 -18.01
CA LYS A 602 30.53 17.61 -16.85
C LYS A 602 29.58 18.17 -15.78
N ASN A 603 28.30 18.34 -16.11
CA ASN A 603 27.26 18.88 -15.24
C ASN A 603 26.24 17.81 -14.95
N LEU A 604 26.55 16.90 -14.02
CA LEU A 604 25.64 15.86 -13.55
C LEU A 604 25.02 16.26 -12.20
N LEU A 605 23.79 15.79 -12.00
CA LEU A 605 23.02 15.90 -10.77
C LEU A 605 22.68 14.48 -10.29
N TYR A 606 22.82 14.23 -9.01
CA TYR A 606 22.59 12.92 -8.38
C TYR A 606 21.44 12.98 -7.38
N GLN A 607 20.47 12.06 -7.47
CA GLN A 607 19.26 12.00 -6.65
C GLN A 607 18.94 10.53 -6.32
N PHE A 608 19.81 9.90 -5.53
CA PHE A 608 19.52 8.57 -5.06
C PHE A 608 18.50 8.62 -3.92
N THR A 609 17.43 7.87 -4.07
CA THR A 609 16.35 7.76 -3.10
C THR A 609 16.39 6.39 -2.42
N THR A 610 15.67 6.23 -1.34
CA THR A 610 15.60 4.96 -0.61
C THR A 610 14.35 4.19 -1.04
N ALA A 611 14.52 2.91 -1.42
CA ALA A 611 13.40 1.99 -1.54
C ALA A 611 13.14 1.35 -0.18
N PHE A 612 12.01 1.68 0.42
CA PHE A 612 11.49 1.05 1.63
C PHE A 612 10.72 -0.24 1.29
N PRO A 613 10.40 -1.09 2.27
CA PRO A 613 9.45 -2.18 2.06
C PRO A 613 8.14 -1.67 1.44
N VAL A 614 7.58 -2.42 0.50
CA VAL A 614 6.30 -2.10 -0.12
C VAL A 614 5.16 -2.15 0.91
N GLY A 615 3.98 -1.62 0.56
CA GLY A 615 2.84 -1.45 1.49
C GLY A 615 2.53 -2.68 2.32
N ILE A 616 2.29 -3.84 1.69
CA ILE A 616 2.02 -5.10 2.40
C ILE A 616 3.14 -5.51 3.34
N SER A 617 4.40 -5.36 2.92
CA SER A 617 5.57 -5.74 3.73
C SER A 617 5.79 -4.78 4.90
N LEU A 618 5.57 -3.48 4.70
CA LEU A 618 5.62 -2.51 5.80
C LEU A 618 4.49 -2.75 6.80
N ALA A 619 3.28 -3.01 6.33
CA ALA A 619 2.13 -3.31 7.19
C ALA A 619 2.31 -4.63 7.96
N SER A 620 3.04 -5.62 7.39
CA SER A 620 3.40 -6.85 8.10
C SER A 620 4.25 -6.59 9.35
N SER A 621 4.86 -5.42 9.49
CA SER A 621 5.51 -5.03 10.75
C SER A 621 4.52 -4.82 11.90
N TRP A 622 3.26 -4.48 11.63
CA TRP A 622 2.25 -4.05 12.63
C TRP A 622 2.74 -2.95 13.57
N ASN A 623 3.68 -2.13 13.09
CA ASN A 623 4.36 -1.10 13.87
C ASN A 623 4.09 0.29 13.29
N LEU A 624 3.12 1.00 13.86
CA LEU A 624 2.72 2.33 13.40
C LEU A 624 3.82 3.38 13.62
N GLN A 625 4.62 3.26 14.68
CA GLN A 625 5.74 4.16 14.91
C GLN A 625 6.78 4.03 13.79
N LEU A 626 7.12 2.80 13.40
CA LEU A 626 8.04 2.54 12.30
C LEU A 626 7.50 3.05 10.96
N ALA A 627 6.19 2.89 10.71
CA ALA A 627 5.54 3.45 9.53
C ALA A 627 5.63 5.00 9.49
N GLU A 628 5.49 5.66 10.64
CA GLU A 628 5.68 7.11 10.77
C GLU A 628 7.15 7.52 10.55
N GLU A 629 8.11 6.73 11.01
CA GLU A 629 9.54 6.95 10.77
C GLU A 629 9.90 6.80 9.29
N VAL A 630 9.34 5.79 8.59
CA VAL A 630 9.45 5.64 7.13
C VAL A 630 8.87 6.88 6.43
N GLY A 631 7.67 7.32 6.80
CA GLY A 631 7.08 8.53 6.27
C GLY A 631 7.97 9.77 6.48
N ASN A 632 8.56 9.93 7.65
CA ASN A 632 9.48 11.03 7.95
C ASN A 632 10.78 10.96 7.11
N ALA A 633 11.31 9.75 6.87
CA ALA A 633 12.48 9.57 6.02
C ALA A 633 12.17 9.99 4.57
N VAL A 634 11.03 9.56 4.01
CA VAL A 634 10.57 10.02 2.69
C VAL A 634 10.38 11.54 2.67
N GLY A 635 9.78 12.13 3.71
CA GLY A 635 9.62 13.58 3.83
C GLY A 635 10.94 14.34 3.80
N LYS A 636 11.99 13.82 4.40
CA LYS A 636 13.35 14.40 4.32
C LYS A 636 13.93 14.32 2.90
N GLU A 637 13.72 13.21 2.20
CA GLU A 637 14.11 13.11 0.79
C GLU A 637 13.31 14.09 -0.10
N MET A 638 12.00 14.25 0.15
CA MET A 638 11.18 15.27 -0.50
C MET A 638 11.75 16.68 -0.31
N GLU A 639 12.14 17.02 0.93
CA GLU A 639 12.80 18.29 1.23
C GLU A 639 14.11 18.47 0.48
N ALA A 640 14.94 17.41 0.45
CA ALA A 640 16.23 17.44 -0.20
C ALA A 640 16.12 17.60 -1.72
N TYR A 641 15.13 16.98 -2.34
CA TYR A 641 14.98 16.96 -3.80
C TYR A 641 13.91 17.93 -4.34
N GLY A 642 13.24 18.71 -3.48
CA GLY A 642 12.31 19.74 -3.91
C GLY A 642 10.93 19.20 -4.33
N VAL A 643 10.53 18.04 -3.82
CA VAL A 643 9.21 17.44 -4.02
C VAL A 643 8.22 18.02 -3.00
N THR A 644 7.02 18.38 -3.44
CA THR A 644 5.95 18.89 -2.58
C THR A 644 4.92 17.84 -2.25
N TYR A 645 4.49 17.06 -3.26
CA TYR A 645 3.50 16.00 -3.09
C TYR A 645 4.12 14.65 -3.45
N TRP A 646 4.02 13.71 -2.53
CA TRP A 646 4.31 12.32 -2.79
C TRP A 646 3.01 11.61 -3.16
N LEU A 647 2.99 10.92 -4.33
CA LEU A 647 1.81 10.20 -4.83
C LEU A 647 1.68 8.84 -4.13
N ALA A 648 1.54 8.89 -2.83
CA ALA A 648 1.46 7.75 -1.91
C ALA A 648 0.88 8.21 -0.56
N PRO A 649 0.47 7.26 0.30
CA PRO A 649 0.44 5.81 0.10
C PRO A 649 -0.72 5.34 -0.78
N GLY A 650 -0.54 4.18 -1.44
CA GLY A 650 -1.62 3.38 -1.96
C GLY A 650 -2.31 2.63 -0.82
N MET A 651 -3.65 2.61 -0.78
CA MET A 651 -4.36 2.08 0.38
C MET A 651 -5.72 1.43 0.07
N ASN A 652 -5.86 0.87 -1.11
CA ASN A 652 -7.06 0.09 -1.43
C ASN A 652 -7.04 -1.24 -0.65
N ILE A 653 -8.20 -1.82 -0.43
CA ILE A 653 -8.34 -3.09 0.29
C ILE A 653 -7.83 -4.25 -0.57
N HIS A 654 -7.14 -5.22 0.03
CA HIS A 654 -6.80 -6.49 -0.60
C HIS A 654 -8.05 -7.36 -0.72
N ARG A 655 -8.87 -7.07 -1.73
CA ARG A 655 -10.13 -7.77 -1.98
C ARG A 655 -9.91 -9.19 -2.52
N ASN A 656 -8.93 -9.34 -3.40
CA ASN A 656 -8.57 -10.62 -4.01
C ASN A 656 -7.06 -10.72 -4.19
N PRO A 657 -6.46 -11.90 -3.97
CA PRO A 657 -5.00 -12.07 -4.07
C PRO A 657 -4.44 -11.85 -5.47
N LEU A 658 -5.27 -11.87 -6.52
CA LEU A 658 -4.81 -11.67 -7.90
C LEU A 658 -4.65 -10.20 -8.29
N CYS A 659 -5.14 -9.23 -7.52
CA CYS A 659 -4.97 -7.82 -7.86
C CYS A 659 -3.48 -7.47 -7.98
N GLY A 660 -3.09 -6.93 -9.14
CA GLY A 660 -1.70 -6.66 -9.47
C GLY A 660 -1.02 -5.64 -8.57
N ARG A 661 -1.80 -4.75 -7.94
CA ARG A 661 -1.29 -3.68 -7.06
C ARG A 661 -1.38 -3.97 -5.56
N ASN A 662 -1.77 -5.19 -5.14
CA ASN A 662 -1.77 -5.54 -3.71
C ASN A 662 -0.42 -5.31 -3.04
N PHE A 663 0.70 -5.41 -3.76
CA PHE A 663 2.03 -5.17 -3.20
C PHE A 663 2.17 -3.79 -2.55
N GLU A 664 1.57 -2.75 -3.14
CA GLU A 664 1.69 -1.37 -2.64
C GLU A 664 0.61 -0.98 -1.63
N TYR A 665 -0.46 -1.76 -1.53
CA TYR A 665 -1.52 -1.59 -0.55
C TYR A 665 -1.14 -2.30 0.76
N PHE A 666 -1.94 -2.14 1.82
CA PHE A 666 -1.52 -2.59 3.14
C PHE A 666 -2.15 -3.91 3.57
N SER A 667 -3.46 -4.09 3.39
CA SER A 667 -4.19 -5.18 4.04
C SER A 667 -5.58 -5.41 3.47
N GLU A 668 -6.15 -6.58 3.79
CA GLU A 668 -7.58 -6.88 3.66
C GLU A 668 -8.45 -6.15 4.70
N ASP A 669 -7.84 -5.63 5.77
CA ASP A 669 -8.54 -4.97 6.88
C ASP A 669 -8.49 -3.43 6.76
N PRO A 670 -9.66 -2.75 6.82
CA PRO A 670 -9.72 -1.29 6.67
C PRO A 670 -9.11 -0.53 7.85
N LEU A 671 -9.14 -1.07 9.08
CA LEU A 671 -8.51 -0.41 10.23
C LEU A 671 -6.99 -0.42 10.07
N LEU A 672 -6.40 -1.58 9.81
CA LEU A 672 -4.96 -1.72 9.61
C LEU A 672 -4.49 -0.82 8.47
N THR A 673 -5.21 -0.85 7.34
CA THR A 673 -4.95 -0.01 6.16
C THR A 673 -4.99 1.48 6.51
N GLY A 674 -6.05 1.94 7.17
CA GLY A 674 -6.23 3.35 7.52
C GLY A 674 -5.19 3.85 8.51
N LYS A 675 -4.86 3.05 9.53
CA LYS A 675 -3.85 3.41 10.55
C LYS A 675 -2.44 3.50 9.95
N PHE A 676 -2.04 2.58 9.08
CA PHE A 676 -0.74 2.67 8.39
C PHE A 676 -0.67 3.89 7.46
N ALA A 677 -1.72 4.14 6.68
CA ALA A 677 -1.79 5.33 5.84
C ALA A 677 -1.71 6.62 6.65
N ALA A 678 -2.41 6.68 7.80
CA ALA A 678 -2.35 7.82 8.71
C ALA A 678 -0.95 8.01 9.31
N ALA A 679 -0.29 6.94 9.75
CA ALA A 679 1.05 6.99 10.32
C ALA A 679 2.08 7.52 9.31
N ILE A 680 2.09 6.99 8.08
CA ILE A 680 2.96 7.46 6.99
C ILE A 680 2.68 8.93 6.69
N THR A 681 1.40 9.33 6.61
CA THR A 681 1.01 10.73 6.35
C THR A 681 1.56 11.66 7.42
N LYS A 682 1.37 11.33 8.71
CA LYS A 682 1.92 12.09 9.84
C LYS A 682 3.44 12.22 9.72
N GLY A 683 4.12 11.12 9.39
CA GLY A 683 5.57 11.10 9.21
C GLY A 683 6.06 12.05 8.12
N VAL A 684 5.49 11.97 6.91
CA VAL A 684 5.84 12.86 5.79
C VAL A 684 5.59 14.31 6.16
N GLN A 685 4.41 14.61 6.71
CA GLN A 685 3.95 15.98 6.97
C GLN A 685 4.63 16.65 8.19
N LYS A 686 5.46 15.92 8.98
CA LYS A 686 6.43 16.53 9.92
C LYS A 686 7.43 17.43 9.18
N ASN A 687 7.67 17.18 7.90
CA ASN A 687 8.55 17.96 7.05
C ASN A 687 7.74 19.07 6.38
N ARG A 688 7.92 20.30 6.83
CA ARG A 688 7.10 21.45 6.44
C ARG A 688 7.04 21.62 4.91
N GLY A 689 5.82 21.66 4.35
CA GLY A 689 5.58 21.85 2.93
C GLY A 689 5.82 20.59 2.09
N CYS A 690 5.86 19.42 2.74
CA CYS A 690 5.80 18.10 2.13
C CYS A 690 4.49 17.44 2.49
N TYR A 691 3.79 16.88 1.50
CA TYR A 691 2.45 16.34 1.64
C TYR A 691 2.33 14.99 0.95
N VAL A 692 1.40 14.17 1.43
CA VAL A 692 1.03 12.92 0.77
C VAL A 692 -0.20 13.10 -0.12
N THR A 693 -0.40 12.13 -1.01
CA THR A 693 -1.59 11.97 -1.83
C THR A 693 -2.13 10.57 -1.60
N LEU A 694 -3.18 10.43 -0.77
CA LEU A 694 -3.82 9.13 -0.56
C LEU A 694 -4.42 8.61 -1.86
N LYS A 695 -4.16 7.35 -2.21
CA LYS A 695 -4.62 6.76 -3.48
C LYS A 695 -5.00 5.29 -3.33
N HIS A 696 -5.89 4.74 -4.18
CA HIS A 696 -6.70 5.40 -5.20
C HIS A 696 -8.15 5.46 -4.72
N TYR A 697 -8.67 6.61 -4.47
CA TYR A 697 -10.01 6.83 -3.94
C TYR A 697 -11.04 6.68 -5.05
N CYS A 698 -11.88 5.63 -5.06
CA CYS A 698 -11.95 4.42 -4.26
C CYS A 698 -12.21 3.18 -5.14
N CYS A 699 -12.21 2.00 -4.53
CA CYS A 699 -12.53 0.71 -5.21
C CYS A 699 -11.63 0.39 -6.41
N ASN A 700 -10.35 0.76 -6.39
CA ASN A 700 -9.38 0.33 -7.40
C ASN A 700 -8.81 -1.05 -7.01
N ASN A 701 -9.64 -2.10 -7.16
CA ASN A 701 -9.34 -3.46 -6.72
C ASN A 701 -9.11 -4.45 -7.86
N GLN A 702 -9.13 -3.95 -9.13
CA GLN A 702 -8.85 -4.71 -10.35
C GLN A 702 -7.95 -3.85 -11.25
N GLU A 703 -6.86 -4.43 -11.75
CA GLU A 703 -5.94 -3.75 -12.68
C GLU A 703 -6.27 -4.00 -14.14
N ASP A 704 -6.71 -5.21 -14.47
CA ASP A 704 -7.16 -5.52 -15.84
C ASP A 704 -8.34 -4.61 -16.20
N ASN A 705 -8.19 -3.84 -17.30
CA ASN A 705 -9.20 -2.90 -17.79
C ASN A 705 -9.63 -1.81 -16.78
N ARG A 706 -8.80 -1.46 -15.80
CA ARG A 706 -9.10 -0.53 -14.69
C ARG A 706 -9.73 0.80 -15.12
N ASN A 707 -9.41 1.30 -16.32
CA ASN A 707 -9.96 2.55 -16.87
C ASN A 707 -11.46 2.49 -17.23
N LYS A 708 -12.06 1.30 -17.30
CA LYS A 708 -13.46 1.12 -17.68
C LYS A 708 -14.25 0.28 -16.70
N THR A 709 -13.57 -0.53 -15.91
CA THR A 709 -14.19 -1.40 -14.91
C THR A 709 -15.16 -0.62 -14.03
N ASN A 710 -16.31 -1.23 -13.79
CA ASN A 710 -17.36 -0.73 -12.91
C ASN A 710 -17.43 -1.61 -11.66
N ALA A 711 -17.04 -1.07 -10.52
CA ALA A 711 -17.22 -1.73 -9.23
C ALA A 711 -18.69 -1.59 -8.80
N ASN A 712 -19.46 -2.69 -8.91
CA ASN A 712 -20.81 -2.76 -8.40
C ASN A 712 -20.77 -3.20 -6.94
N VAL A 713 -21.13 -2.32 -6.04
CA VAL A 713 -20.99 -2.50 -4.58
C VAL A 713 -22.16 -1.87 -3.84
N ASN A 714 -22.75 -2.60 -2.87
CA ASN A 714 -23.79 -2.03 -2.02
C ASN A 714 -23.21 -1.00 -1.05
N GLU A 715 -24.01 -0.03 -0.62
CA GLU A 715 -23.52 1.11 0.17
C GLU A 715 -22.89 0.68 1.50
N ARG A 716 -23.42 -0.36 2.13
CA ARG A 716 -22.89 -0.89 3.39
C ARG A 716 -21.44 -1.35 3.22
N ALA A 717 -21.19 -2.23 2.27
CA ALA A 717 -19.85 -2.72 1.96
C ALA A 717 -18.91 -1.57 1.53
N LEU A 718 -19.42 -0.64 0.72
CA LEU A 718 -18.67 0.52 0.29
C LEU A 718 -18.19 1.36 1.50
N ARG A 719 -19.08 1.63 2.47
CA ARG A 719 -18.75 2.44 3.65
C ARG A 719 -17.91 1.68 4.69
N GLU A 720 -18.28 0.44 5.03
CA GLU A 720 -17.64 -0.30 6.11
C GLU A 720 -16.28 -0.89 5.73
N ILE A 721 -16.03 -1.12 4.42
CA ILE A 721 -14.82 -1.78 3.92
C ILE A 721 -13.99 -0.83 3.03
N TYR A 722 -14.53 -0.42 1.88
CA TYR A 722 -13.72 0.22 0.82
C TYR A 722 -13.44 1.70 1.05
N LEU A 723 -14.29 2.39 1.81
CA LEU A 723 -14.12 3.79 2.20
C LEU A 723 -13.52 3.95 3.60
N LYS A 724 -13.71 2.96 4.48
CA LYS A 724 -13.36 3.07 5.91
C LYS A 724 -11.88 3.35 6.15
N GLY A 725 -10.98 2.71 5.41
CA GLY A 725 -9.55 3.01 5.52
C GLY A 725 -9.22 4.46 5.15
N PHE A 726 -9.83 4.99 4.09
CA PHE A 726 -9.67 6.40 3.69
C PHE A 726 -10.25 7.35 4.73
N GLU A 727 -11.42 7.05 5.31
CA GLU A 727 -12.02 7.83 6.39
C GLU A 727 -11.06 7.97 7.57
N ILE A 728 -10.50 6.85 8.05
CA ILE A 728 -9.53 6.83 9.15
C ILE A 728 -8.31 7.70 8.82
N ALA A 729 -7.73 7.49 7.64
CA ALA A 729 -6.53 8.23 7.23
C ALA A 729 -6.79 9.74 7.10
N VAL A 730 -7.92 10.14 6.51
CA VAL A 730 -8.30 11.56 6.37
C VAL A 730 -8.53 12.20 7.73
N LYS A 731 -9.36 11.59 8.59
CA LYS A 731 -9.71 12.14 9.90
C LYS A 731 -8.52 12.20 10.87
N GLU A 732 -7.60 11.21 10.80
CA GLU A 732 -6.47 11.15 11.75
C GLU A 732 -5.22 11.91 11.32
N SER A 733 -5.04 12.18 10.04
CA SER A 733 -3.76 12.70 9.54
C SER A 733 -3.84 13.92 8.63
N HIS A 734 -5.02 14.33 8.22
CA HIS A 734 -5.25 15.52 7.38
C HIS A 734 -4.31 15.58 6.17
N PRO A 735 -4.40 14.62 5.22
CA PRO A 735 -3.51 14.56 4.06
C PRO A 735 -3.66 15.77 3.15
N GLY A 736 -2.55 16.22 2.54
CA GLY A 736 -2.58 17.38 1.65
C GLY A 736 -3.31 17.16 0.34
N ALA A 737 -3.41 15.91 -0.13
CA ALA A 737 -4.14 15.56 -1.34
C ALA A 737 -4.73 14.15 -1.29
N VAL A 738 -5.72 13.92 -2.19
CA VAL A 738 -6.31 12.61 -2.48
C VAL A 738 -6.31 12.44 -4.00
N MET A 739 -6.03 11.23 -4.50
CA MET A 739 -6.11 10.88 -5.92
C MET A 739 -7.34 10.03 -6.18
N SER A 740 -8.24 10.53 -7.03
CA SER A 740 -9.41 9.77 -7.49
C SER A 740 -9.00 8.65 -8.44
N SER A 741 -9.62 7.47 -8.29
CA SER A 741 -9.29 6.27 -9.06
C SER A 741 -9.75 6.32 -10.52
N TYR A 742 -9.26 5.35 -11.32
CA TYR A 742 -9.63 5.19 -12.72
C TYR A 742 -11.05 4.68 -12.93
N ASN A 743 -11.49 3.76 -12.09
CA ASN A 743 -12.69 2.95 -12.26
C ASN A 743 -13.98 3.73 -12.05
N LYS A 744 -15.08 3.09 -12.42
CA LYS A 744 -16.41 3.50 -12.00
C LYS A 744 -16.79 2.83 -10.68
N VAL A 745 -17.65 3.46 -9.93
CA VAL A 745 -18.38 2.89 -8.81
C VAL A 745 -19.87 3.06 -9.11
N ASN A 746 -20.58 1.94 -9.14
CA ASN A 746 -22.03 1.92 -9.43
C ASN A 746 -22.42 2.72 -10.68
N GLY A 747 -21.65 2.55 -11.76
CA GLY A 747 -21.90 3.15 -13.07
C GLY A 747 -21.31 4.54 -13.29
N LYS A 748 -20.71 5.18 -12.28
CA LYS A 748 -20.17 6.53 -12.39
C LYS A 748 -18.66 6.57 -12.13
N TYR A 749 -17.89 7.20 -13.00
CA TYR A 749 -16.46 7.42 -12.75
C TYR A 749 -16.26 8.16 -11.44
N VAL A 750 -15.31 7.68 -10.63
CA VAL A 750 -15.06 8.28 -9.31
C VAL A 750 -14.66 9.75 -9.45
N ASN A 751 -13.81 10.09 -10.41
CA ASN A 751 -13.41 11.48 -10.67
C ASN A 751 -14.56 12.41 -11.09
N ASN A 752 -15.73 11.87 -11.49
CA ASN A 752 -16.95 12.61 -11.79
C ASN A 752 -18.06 12.42 -10.75
N SER A 753 -17.74 11.88 -9.58
CA SER A 753 -18.75 11.60 -8.55
C SER A 753 -18.80 12.69 -7.47
N TYR A 754 -19.72 13.65 -7.61
CA TYR A 754 -19.96 14.66 -6.57
C TYR A 754 -20.24 14.03 -5.20
N ARG A 755 -20.99 12.92 -5.17
CA ARG A 755 -21.31 12.20 -3.92
C ARG A 755 -20.06 11.71 -3.20
N LEU A 756 -19.14 11.07 -3.91
CA LEU A 756 -17.90 10.56 -3.31
C LEU A 756 -16.92 11.70 -2.99
N LEU A 757 -16.67 12.60 -3.95
CA LEU A 757 -15.61 13.61 -3.82
C LEU A 757 -16.00 14.81 -2.97
N THR A 758 -17.29 15.18 -2.97
CA THR A 758 -17.78 16.32 -2.20
C THR A 758 -18.54 15.89 -0.95
N GLN A 759 -19.60 15.08 -1.10
CA GLN A 759 -20.45 14.75 0.03
C GLN A 759 -19.73 13.87 1.05
N VAL A 760 -19.10 12.78 0.65
CA VAL A 760 -18.39 11.90 1.58
C VAL A 760 -17.05 12.52 2.00
N LEU A 761 -16.16 12.76 1.04
CA LEU A 761 -14.79 13.14 1.36
C LEU A 761 -14.72 14.48 2.09
N ARG A 762 -15.52 15.49 1.68
CA ARG A 762 -15.46 16.83 2.27
C ARG A 762 -16.53 17.08 3.33
N ASN A 763 -17.82 16.83 3.04
CA ASN A 763 -18.88 17.14 4.00
C ASN A 763 -18.89 16.16 5.18
N GLU A 764 -18.73 14.84 4.97
CA GLU A 764 -18.74 13.88 6.09
C GLU A 764 -17.39 13.80 6.81
N TRP A 765 -16.26 13.79 6.07
CA TRP A 765 -14.95 13.56 6.69
C TRP A 765 -14.12 14.82 6.94
N GLY A 766 -14.55 15.97 6.42
CA GLY A 766 -13.86 17.24 6.64
C GLY A 766 -12.53 17.37 5.88
N PHE A 767 -12.35 16.66 4.76
CA PHE A 767 -11.15 16.77 3.93
C PHE A 767 -11.02 18.20 3.37
N ASP A 768 -9.90 18.84 3.63
CA ASP A 768 -9.63 20.23 3.29
C ASP A 768 -8.43 20.44 2.33
N GLY A 769 -7.82 19.34 1.85
CA GLY A 769 -6.81 19.33 0.79
C GLY A 769 -7.43 19.45 -0.61
N PHE A 770 -6.65 19.21 -1.66
CA PHE A 770 -7.16 19.13 -3.02
C PHE A 770 -7.25 17.69 -3.52
N VAL A 771 -8.21 17.44 -4.40
CA VAL A 771 -8.34 16.15 -5.09
C VAL A 771 -7.72 16.25 -6.47
N MET A 772 -6.85 15.30 -6.84
CA MET A 772 -6.33 15.16 -8.20
C MET A 772 -6.88 13.91 -8.87
N THR A 773 -6.96 13.91 -10.20
CA THR A 773 -7.22 12.67 -10.96
C THR A 773 -5.99 11.78 -10.96
N ASP A 774 -6.19 10.48 -11.10
CA ASP A 774 -5.11 9.63 -11.57
C ASP A 774 -4.68 10.02 -13.00
N TRP A 775 -3.49 9.59 -13.44
CA TRP A 775 -2.89 10.01 -14.72
C TRP A 775 -3.71 9.51 -15.91
N PHE A 776 -4.16 10.43 -16.76
CA PHE A 776 -4.98 10.14 -17.93
C PHE A 776 -6.36 9.54 -17.60
N ALA A 777 -6.86 9.69 -16.39
CA ALA A 777 -8.18 9.19 -15.99
C ALA A 777 -9.35 10.00 -16.56
N THR A 778 -9.09 11.11 -17.24
CA THR A 778 -10.10 11.94 -17.91
C THR A 778 -9.86 12.04 -19.42
N GLY A 779 -10.92 12.29 -20.20
CA GLY A 779 -10.85 12.46 -21.63
C GLY A 779 -12.05 11.87 -22.34
N ARG A 780 -12.05 11.84 -23.68
CA ARG A 780 -13.20 11.45 -24.52
C ARG A 780 -13.81 10.05 -24.23
N LYS A 781 -13.02 9.15 -23.66
CA LYS A 781 -13.42 7.75 -23.40
C LYS A 781 -13.58 7.44 -21.91
N TYR A 782 -13.27 8.38 -21.05
CA TYR A 782 -13.20 8.22 -19.60
C TYR A 782 -13.96 9.34 -18.89
N GLY A 783 -13.60 9.69 -17.66
CA GLY A 783 -14.23 10.80 -16.96
C GLY A 783 -14.11 12.12 -17.73
N ASP A 784 -15.17 12.91 -17.72
CA ASP A 784 -15.18 14.24 -18.35
C ASP A 784 -14.44 15.24 -17.44
N PRO A 785 -13.45 16.01 -17.94
CA PRO A 785 -12.66 16.91 -17.10
C PRO A 785 -13.46 18.08 -16.50
N ALA A 786 -14.43 18.63 -17.22
CA ALA A 786 -15.25 19.73 -16.69
C ALA A 786 -16.21 19.23 -15.60
N HIS A 787 -16.85 18.07 -15.80
CA HIS A 787 -17.67 17.44 -14.78
C HIS A 787 -16.82 16.96 -13.57
N ALA A 788 -15.55 16.60 -13.78
CA ALA A 788 -14.64 16.27 -12.68
C ALA A 788 -14.44 17.51 -11.76
N ILE A 789 -14.15 18.68 -12.33
CA ILE A 789 -14.05 19.94 -11.59
C ILE A 789 -15.35 20.24 -10.83
N ALA A 790 -16.51 20.17 -11.49
CA ALA A 790 -17.80 20.39 -10.82
C ALA A 790 -18.10 19.38 -9.71
N SER A 791 -17.52 18.18 -9.79
CA SER A 791 -17.72 17.12 -8.79
C SER A 791 -16.79 17.22 -7.57
N GLY A 792 -15.83 18.15 -7.56
CA GLY A 792 -14.89 18.32 -6.45
C GLY A 792 -13.51 17.70 -6.68
N ASN A 793 -13.22 17.29 -7.92
CA ASN A 793 -11.86 16.92 -8.34
C ASN A 793 -11.15 18.22 -8.78
N ASP A 794 -10.15 18.66 -8.05
CA ASP A 794 -9.60 20.02 -8.18
C ASP A 794 -8.48 20.15 -9.22
N LEU A 795 -7.80 19.05 -9.55
CA LEU A 795 -6.64 19.05 -10.44
C LEU A 795 -6.68 17.89 -11.43
N ILE A 796 -6.70 18.20 -12.71
CA ILE A 796 -6.67 17.21 -13.79
C ILE A 796 -5.21 16.85 -14.13
N MET A 797 -4.85 15.55 -14.06
CA MET A 797 -3.48 15.08 -14.22
C MET A 797 -3.31 14.02 -15.34
N PRO A 798 -2.30 14.14 -16.21
CA PRO A 798 -1.91 15.41 -16.73
C PRO A 798 -2.99 15.92 -17.69
N GLY A 799 -3.08 17.22 -17.84
CA GLY A 799 -3.95 17.83 -18.82
C GLY A 799 -3.17 18.51 -19.96
N SER A 800 -3.89 19.22 -20.78
CA SER A 800 -3.37 19.94 -21.95
C SER A 800 -4.06 21.29 -22.14
N SER A 801 -3.59 22.10 -23.05
CA SER A 801 -4.30 23.32 -23.45
C SER A 801 -5.72 23.03 -23.95
N GLY A 802 -5.93 21.88 -24.59
CA GLY A 802 -7.27 21.41 -24.98
C GLY A 802 -8.17 21.13 -23.78
N THR A 803 -7.60 20.59 -22.68
CA THR A 803 -8.35 20.39 -21.42
C THR A 803 -8.79 21.73 -20.82
N VAL A 804 -7.90 22.73 -20.85
CA VAL A 804 -8.23 24.11 -20.42
C VAL A 804 -9.36 24.69 -21.26
N ASP A 805 -9.26 24.55 -22.59
CA ASP A 805 -10.28 25.04 -23.54
C ASP A 805 -11.64 24.35 -23.31
N ASP A 806 -11.66 23.04 -23.03
CA ASP A 806 -12.87 22.29 -22.72
C ASP A 806 -13.55 22.79 -21.43
N ILE A 807 -12.77 23.07 -20.35
CA ILE A 807 -13.27 23.63 -19.09
C ILE A 807 -13.88 25.02 -19.32
N VAL A 808 -13.15 25.95 -19.98
CA VAL A 808 -13.63 27.30 -20.29
C VAL A 808 -14.89 27.26 -21.14
N LYS A 809 -14.95 26.37 -22.13
CA LYS A 809 -16.11 26.17 -22.98
C LYS A 809 -17.30 25.60 -22.21
N ALA A 810 -17.07 24.70 -21.25
CA ALA A 810 -18.13 24.14 -20.41
C ALA A 810 -18.79 25.22 -19.53
N VAL A 811 -17.99 26.14 -18.95
CA VAL A 811 -18.51 27.31 -18.23
C VAL A 811 -19.31 28.23 -19.18
N SER A 812 -18.76 28.57 -20.36
CA SER A 812 -19.45 29.44 -21.32
C SER A 812 -20.78 28.89 -21.82
N LYS A 813 -20.95 27.57 -21.74
CA LYS A 813 -22.20 26.86 -22.11
C LYS A 813 -23.15 26.62 -20.94
N GLY A 814 -22.78 26.99 -19.73
CA GLY A 814 -23.53 26.71 -18.51
C GLY A 814 -23.62 25.23 -18.15
N ILE A 815 -22.66 24.41 -18.61
CA ILE A 815 -22.56 22.98 -18.24
C ILE A 815 -22.02 22.84 -16.81
N ILE A 816 -21.06 23.68 -16.43
CA ILE A 816 -20.54 23.84 -15.07
C ILE A 816 -20.54 25.31 -14.70
N LEU A 817 -20.46 25.63 -13.42
CA LEU A 817 -20.41 27.00 -12.94
C LEU A 817 -18.96 27.52 -12.89
N GLU A 818 -18.80 28.85 -13.02
CA GLU A 818 -17.48 29.48 -12.82
C GLU A 818 -16.99 29.30 -11.38
N GLU A 819 -17.92 29.31 -10.42
CA GLU A 819 -17.68 29.02 -9.01
C GLU A 819 -17.06 27.65 -8.77
N ASP A 820 -17.40 26.63 -9.58
CA ASP A 820 -16.79 25.31 -9.51
C ASP A 820 -15.30 25.36 -9.85
N VAL A 821 -14.96 26.11 -10.91
CA VAL A 821 -13.57 26.31 -11.32
C VAL A 821 -12.82 27.15 -10.27
N LYS A 822 -13.46 28.17 -9.74
CA LYS A 822 -12.90 29.04 -8.68
C LYS A 822 -12.62 28.25 -7.40
N ARG A 823 -13.56 27.39 -6.96
CA ARG A 823 -13.38 26.50 -5.81
C ARG A 823 -12.17 25.58 -5.98
N SER A 824 -12.09 24.91 -7.12
CA SER A 824 -10.97 24.01 -7.41
C SER A 824 -9.65 24.77 -7.51
N ALA A 825 -9.63 25.95 -8.12
CA ALA A 825 -8.46 26.81 -8.18
C ALA A 825 -8.01 27.27 -6.77
N ALA A 826 -8.94 27.59 -5.87
CA ALA A 826 -8.64 27.93 -4.49
C ALA A 826 -7.97 26.78 -3.73
N ASN A 827 -8.49 25.56 -3.89
CA ASN A 827 -7.91 24.36 -3.26
C ASN A 827 -6.48 24.07 -3.77
N VAL A 828 -6.24 24.18 -5.06
CA VAL A 828 -4.89 24.04 -5.64
C VAL A 828 -3.96 25.14 -5.16
N LEU A 829 -4.44 26.40 -5.10
CA LEU A 829 -3.68 27.55 -4.56
C LEU A 829 -3.31 27.33 -3.10
N LYS A 830 -4.23 26.86 -2.26
CA LYS A 830 -3.94 26.48 -0.87
C LYS A 830 -2.72 25.56 -0.80
N GLY A 831 -2.71 24.50 -1.63
CA GLY A 831 -1.60 23.55 -1.72
C GLY A 831 -0.28 24.19 -2.22
N ILE A 832 -0.36 25.10 -3.18
CA ILE A 832 0.82 25.82 -3.68
C ILE A 832 1.38 26.78 -2.62
N ILE A 833 0.52 27.59 -1.99
CA ILE A 833 0.88 28.62 -1.00
C ILE A 833 1.53 27.97 0.24
N SER A 834 1.03 26.81 0.67
CA SER A 834 1.58 26.06 1.80
C SER A 834 2.92 25.36 1.49
N SER A 835 3.32 25.30 0.22
CA SER A 835 4.55 24.66 -0.21
C SER A 835 5.81 25.45 0.16
N ARG A 836 6.95 24.76 0.29
CA ARG A 836 8.28 25.38 0.44
C ARG A 836 8.69 26.17 -0.79
N ILE A 837 8.22 25.75 -1.96
CA ILE A 837 8.52 26.41 -3.24
C ILE A 837 7.95 27.81 -3.23
N TYR A 838 6.70 27.98 -2.83
CA TYR A 838 6.05 29.30 -2.74
C TYR A 838 6.75 30.20 -1.71
N GLN A 839 7.09 29.66 -0.54
CA GLN A 839 7.81 30.42 0.49
C GLN A 839 9.20 30.86 0.02
N GLY A 840 9.89 29.99 -0.71
CA GLY A 840 11.17 30.32 -1.35
C GLY A 840 11.05 31.38 -2.44
N TYR A 841 9.97 31.33 -3.21
CA TYR A 841 9.66 32.33 -4.24
C TYR A 841 9.42 33.73 -3.63
N LEU A 842 8.59 33.82 -2.58
CA LEU A 842 8.34 35.09 -1.87
C LEU A 842 9.62 35.69 -1.26
N ARG A 843 10.50 34.86 -0.69
CA ARG A 843 11.77 35.32 -0.15
C ARG A 843 12.64 35.99 -1.23
N LYS A 844 12.74 35.34 -2.39
CA LYS A 844 13.50 35.88 -3.52
C LYS A 844 12.92 37.19 -4.07
N GLN A 845 11.60 37.36 -4.11
CA GLN A 845 10.96 38.60 -4.49
C GLN A 845 11.34 39.72 -3.52
N ARG A 846 11.27 39.49 -2.21
CA ARG A 846 11.66 40.47 -1.18
C ARG A 846 13.15 40.88 -1.29
N GLU A 847 14.02 39.90 -1.57
CA GLU A 847 15.46 40.14 -1.74
C GLU A 847 15.78 40.89 -3.03
N SER A 848 14.97 40.76 -4.07
CA SER A 848 15.15 41.46 -5.35
C SER A 848 14.47 42.82 -5.43
N GLY A 849 13.76 43.23 -4.38
CA GLY A 849 13.13 44.55 -4.30
C GLY A 849 11.95 44.76 -5.25
N VAL A 850 11.35 43.70 -5.70
CA VAL A 850 10.13 43.68 -6.54
C VAL A 850 8.93 43.30 -5.69
#